data_c4f9321d28c0fa6bd1533fe6c26a2e4d
#
_entry.id   c4f9321d28c0fa6bd1533fe6c26a2e4d
#
_cell.length_a   1.000
_cell.length_b   1.000
_cell.length_c   1.000
_cell.angle_alpha   90.00
_cell.angle_beta   90.00
_cell.angle_gamma   90.00
#
_symmetry.space_group_name_H-M   'P 1'
#
loop_
_entity.id
_entity.type
_entity.pdbx_description
1 polymer ?
#
loop_
_entity_poly.entity_id
_entity_poly.type
_entity_poly.pdbx_seq_one_letter_code
_entity_poly.pdbx_strand_id
1 'polypeptide(L)'
;MKNKFIRKWLVILTVAAMMIPAGIPANAETVEEGENIAPTAGISAETPNVTAETQKEEISAEMPDMTAETQNEEKSDVQAEGQNQAKQGVLEAVRQNTEKAEEASDAVDVQAEERTAGEVQIGEQIYPTLTEAFAAAKDGDVLRLLENAEVSQPILLTKNVTLDTNGFTVSAAAGFKGNFMFTNRGTFNIVGSGKIDGSVGTYPLIMINNTGGAVLNIQSSEITGQGVVQNVGGIVNITGGTLTASARNTVLSQFGEVHIGASAHLMAAGEGKSAVQLIGAKMTLSGDAVLSGNGGIDVFNSNRNEEGTVSAQVEITGGRIETKDFPVSGNNQESAGAEVAITGGSLKNISGGTAIYWPMEGQLTIGGNAVIEGGTGIEAKMGTITIKDNAVITGSGEWKEEKPQNGGANPEGSAFLGSAQMYDGCINDSSLVVNILGGTLKSVNGNAVTIYNTEEKSDVRADISVTGGSLQPAAGKGAVKVITSGDNTTRFDPDKKTLDTMKSNTTVKVAKDVAAAATDRDGKTTYYNTVEEALGSNTEDGNIHIYINENSSVKQEALEGENVILTVAPGVVLEVTSGIDGMIVKETVHEDGSKTYELVNAEELSAPKNVTVTADCKTVHIGKKIRLKASAEHDTKQVNYLYRWYKDGALLNGAVSAELEVTESGNYAVEVFAVLEKDGTTLTSLGAKSDPVKCTVTPHEYEEKWSSDGKVHWHECTICKNKTDVAEHTFGEWKVTEKATEKKDGRKERSCTVCGHKETAVIKAAGKTEEPRKESDKTASVKTGDKTDPAVYIFLDRKSVV
;
A
#
# COMPACT_ATOMS: atom_id res chain seq x y z
N MET A 1 39.88 -17.60 -17.66
CA MET A 1 38.83 -18.46 -17.05
C MET A 1 39.34 -19.37 -15.94
N LYS A 2 40.54 -19.92 -15.97
CA LYS A 2 41.06 -20.83 -14.91
C LYS A 2 41.32 -20.10 -13.56
N ASN A 3 41.67 -18.83 -13.54
CA ASN A 3 41.94 -18.12 -12.28
C ASN A 3 40.68 -17.67 -11.50
N LYS A 4 39.50 -17.57 -12.14
CA LYS A 4 38.25 -17.23 -11.45
C LYS A 4 37.67 -18.43 -10.67
N PHE A 5 37.97 -19.65 -11.13
CA PHE A 5 37.47 -20.86 -10.46
C PHE A 5 38.24 -21.16 -9.16
N ILE A 6 39.55 -20.92 -9.15
CA ILE A 6 40.39 -21.14 -7.97
C ILE A 6 40.07 -20.15 -6.83
N ARG A 7 39.75 -18.90 -7.15
CA ARG A 7 39.32 -17.91 -6.15
C ARG A 7 37.96 -18.23 -5.51
N LYS A 8 37.00 -18.75 -6.27
CA LYS A 8 35.72 -19.20 -5.71
C LYS A 8 35.84 -20.32 -4.71
N TRP A 9 36.78 -21.27 -4.94
CA TRP A 9 37.00 -22.36 -4.01
C TRP A 9 37.72 -21.92 -2.72
N LEU A 10 38.57 -20.90 -2.80
CA LEU A 10 39.28 -20.38 -1.61
C LEU A 10 38.28 -19.63 -0.66
N VAL A 11 37.33 -18.89 -1.20
CA VAL A 11 36.32 -18.22 -0.43
C VAL A 11 35.36 -19.19 0.27
N ILE A 12 35.01 -20.29 -0.40
CA ILE A 12 34.19 -21.37 0.20
C ILE A 12 34.89 -22.03 1.40
N LEU A 13 36.20 -22.21 1.35
CA LEU A 13 36.99 -22.77 2.47
C LEU A 13 37.07 -21.76 3.65
N THR A 14 37.19 -20.50 3.39
CA THR A 14 37.31 -19.46 4.43
C THR A 14 35.98 -19.27 5.19
N VAL A 15 34.85 -19.31 4.50
CA VAL A 15 33.52 -19.20 5.13
C VAL A 15 33.17 -20.44 5.94
N ALA A 16 33.58 -21.64 5.49
CA ALA A 16 33.42 -22.89 6.25
C ALA A 16 34.24 -22.91 7.55
N ALA A 17 35.38 -22.22 7.57
CA ALA A 17 36.25 -22.14 8.76
C ALA A 17 35.72 -21.14 9.83
N MET A 18 34.91 -20.17 9.45
CA MET A 18 34.32 -19.18 10.37
C MET A 18 33.07 -19.67 11.12
N MET A 19 32.60 -20.89 10.89
CA MET A 19 31.43 -21.45 11.58
C MET A 19 31.76 -22.50 12.66
N ILE A 20 32.97 -22.50 13.21
CA ILE A 20 33.30 -23.29 14.36
C ILE A 20 33.12 -22.45 15.63
N PRO A 21 32.32 -22.86 16.61
CA PRO A 21 32.17 -22.12 17.85
C PRO A 21 33.47 -22.11 18.63
N ALA A 22 33.97 -20.94 19.01
CA ALA A 22 35.06 -20.75 19.92
C ALA A 22 34.66 -21.24 21.31
N GLY A 23 35.32 -22.23 21.80
CA GLY A 23 35.18 -22.76 23.15
C GLY A 23 36.13 -23.89 23.45
N ILE A 24 37.39 -23.60 23.79
CA ILE A 24 38.25 -24.31 24.75
C ILE A 24 39.49 -23.41 24.98
N PRO A 25 39.87 -23.09 26.22
CA PRO A 25 41.07 -22.31 26.52
C PRO A 25 42.31 -23.25 26.51
N ALA A 26 43.37 -22.81 25.89
CA ALA A 26 44.69 -23.43 26.11
C ALA A 26 45.70 -22.36 26.48
N ASN A 27 46.27 -22.58 27.63
CA ASN A 27 47.41 -21.86 28.22
C ASN A 27 48.70 -22.05 27.43
N ALA A 28 49.58 -21.10 27.66
CA ALA A 28 51.01 -21.12 27.74
C ALA A 28 51.79 -20.57 26.56
N GLU A 29 52.45 -19.59 26.97
CA GLU A 29 53.88 -19.29 27.11
C GLU A 29 54.56 -18.49 26.00
N THR A 30 54.85 -17.29 26.40
CA THR A 30 56.04 -16.42 26.26
C THR A 30 57.13 -16.79 25.25
N VAL A 31 57.57 -15.85 24.46
CA VAL A 31 58.94 -15.37 24.36
C VAL A 31 58.99 -13.98 23.69
N GLU A 32 59.84 -13.16 24.30
CA GLU A 32 60.25 -11.79 24.09
C GLU A 32 60.91 -11.50 22.75
N GLU A 33 60.92 -10.31 22.31
CA GLU A 33 61.85 -9.17 22.25
C GLU A 33 61.53 -8.40 20.95
N GLY A 34 61.55 -7.14 20.82
CA GLY A 34 62.21 -6.03 21.39
C GLY A 34 62.08 -4.83 20.51
N GLU A 35 62.08 -3.71 21.18
CA GLU A 35 62.63 -2.39 20.90
C GLU A 35 61.76 -1.36 20.16
N ASN A 36 61.27 -0.44 20.99
CA ASN A 36 61.58 1.00 21.09
C ASN A 36 61.27 1.94 19.91
N ILE A 37 60.40 2.87 20.17
CA ILE A 37 60.73 4.30 20.49
C ILE A 37 59.46 5.10 20.76
N ALA A 38 59.40 5.67 21.99
CA ALA A 38 58.53 6.80 22.36
C ALA A 38 59.35 8.11 22.19
N PRO A 39 58.87 9.33 22.52
CA PRO A 39 57.69 9.75 23.26
C PRO A 39 57.10 11.09 22.68
N THR A 40 55.95 11.59 23.16
CA THR A 40 55.82 12.75 24.07
C THR A 40 54.40 13.24 24.19
N ALA A 41 54.04 13.36 25.47
CA ALA A 41 53.23 14.39 26.16
C ALA A 41 51.85 14.74 25.60
N GLY A 42 50.82 14.78 26.36
CA GLY A 42 50.59 14.94 27.81
C GLY A 42 49.23 15.59 27.97
N ILE A 43 48.54 15.23 28.96
CA ILE A 43 47.72 16.04 29.87
C ILE A 43 46.48 15.24 30.35
N SER A 44 46.52 15.11 31.65
CA SER A 44 45.60 14.61 32.65
C SER A 44 44.17 15.14 32.59
N ALA A 45 43.18 14.33 32.98
CA ALA A 45 42.38 14.59 34.19
C ALA A 45 41.31 13.52 34.42
N GLU A 46 41.44 12.86 35.54
CA GLU A 46 40.46 12.58 36.60
C GLU A 46 39.20 11.78 36.27
N THR A 47 39.22 10.54 36.75
CA THR A 47 38.06 9.75 37.13
C THR A 47 37.55 10.10 38.52
N PRO A 48 36.28 10.03 38.82
CA PRO A 48 35.84 9.61 40.15
C PRO A 48 35.15 8.26 40.12
N ASN A 49 35.66 7.41 40.97
CA ASN A 49 35.13 6.19 41.51
C ASN A 49 33.79 6.44 42.22
N VAL A 50 32.76 5.65 41.97
CA VAL A 50 31.67 5.44 42.92
C VAL A 50 31.35 3.95 43.00
N THR A 51 31.51 3.46 44.18
CA THR A 51 31.27 2.12 44.67
C THR A 51 29.81 1.68 44.60
N ALA A 52 29.64 0.40 44.27
CA ALA A 52 28.39 -0.34 44.39
C ALA A 52 28.04 -0.60 45.88
N GLU A 53 26.82 -0.28 46.26
CA GLU A 53 26.17 -0.86 47.43
C GLU A 53 24.89 -1.57 47.04
N THR A 54 24.86 -2.82 47.39
CA THR A 54 23.79 -3.79 47.29
C THR A 54 22.70 -3.46 48.32
N GLN A 55 21.46 -3.30 47.94
CA GLN A 55 20.33 -3.53 48.83
C GLN A 55 19.32 -4.46 48.19
N LYS A 56 19.15 -5.63 48.84
CA LYS A 56 18.03 -6.52 48.67
C LYS A 56 16.84 -5.95 49.45
N GLU A 57 15.72 -5.79 48.83
CA GLU A 57 14.43 -5.75 49.52
C GLU A 57 13.53 -6.84 48.94
N GLU A 58 13.18 -7.77 49.81
CA GLU A 58 12.08 -8.72 49.63
C GLU A 58 10.77 -7.97 49.84
N ILE A 59 9.87 -8.06 48.89
CA ILE A 59 8.46 -7.74 49.15
C ILE A 59 7.63 -8.94 48.69
N SER A 60 7.12 -9.64 49.73
CA SER A 60 5.98 -10.54 49.58
C SER A 60 4.72 -9.72 49.38
N ALA A 61 3.91 -10.05 48.38
CA ALA A 61 2.55 -9.55 48.29
C ALA A 61 1.61 -10.70 47.94
N GLU A 62 0.70 -10.90 48.86
CA GLU A 62 -0.40 -11.82 48.90
C GLU A 62 -1.36 -11.63 47.70
N MET A 63 -1.88 -12.73 47.19
CA MET A 63 -3.05 -12.76 46.31
C MET A 63 -4.34 -12.60 47.13
N PRO A 64 -5.30 -11.85 46.72
CA PRO A 64 -6.68 -12.00 47.20
C PRO A 64 -7.47 -12.97 46.32
N ASP A 65 -8.01 -13.93 47.02
CA ASP A 65 -9.07 -14.85 46.66
C ASP A 65 -10.37 -14.07 46.34
N MET A 66 -10.98 -14.31 45.19
CA MET A 66 -12.35 -13.88 44.93
C MET A 66 -13.16 -15.01 44.34
N THR A 67 -13.95 -15.54 45.25
CA THR A 67 -15.02 -16.51 45.07
C THR A 67 -16.12 -16.00 44.11
N ALA A 68 -16.67 -16.97 43.43
CA ALA A 68 -17.80 -16.93 42.49
C ALA A 68 -19.07 -16.29 43.04
N GLU A 69 -19.79 -15.59 42.20
CA GLU A 69 -21.25 -15.55 42.25
C GLU A 69 -21.85 -15.77 40.85
N THR A 70 -22.70 -16.77 40.84
CA THR A 70 -23.55 -17.27 39.77
C THR A 70 -24.69 -16.29 39.51
N GLN A 71 -24.96 -15.95 38.24
CA GLN A 71 -26.34 -15.76 37.80
C GLN A 71 -26.58 -16.30 36.38
N ASN A 72 -27.63 -17.09 36.31
CA ASN A 72 -28.24 -17.76 35.18
C ASN A 72 -28.66 -16.81 34.07
N GLU A 73 -28.51 -17.24 32.80
CA GLU A 73 -29.59 -17.16 31.85
C GLU A 73 -29.46 -18.21 30.78
N GLU A 74 -30.57 -18.95 30.66
CA GLU A 74 -30.85 -20.00 29.70
C GLU A 74 -30.84 -19.52 28.26
N LYS A 75 -30.25 -20.25 27.36
CA LYS A 75 -30.77 -20.75 26.06
C LYS A 75 -29.67 -21.11 25.08
N SER A 76 -29.52 -22.38 24.86
CA SER A 76 -29.44 -22.99 23.51
C SER A 76 -28.91 -24.44 23.56
N ASP A 77 -29.71 -25.32 24.15
CA ASP A 77 -29.56 -26.77 24.01
C ASP A 77 -30.35 -27.24 22.78
N VAL A 78 -29.76 -27.12 21.59
CA VAL A 78 -30.30 -27.81 20.40
C VAL A 78 -29.20 -28.27 19.42
N GLN A 79 -27.91 -27.98 19.66
CA GLN A 79 -26.85 -28.42 18.72
C GLN A 79 -25.91 -29.51 19.23
N ALA A 80 -26.08 -30.01 20.44
CA ALA A 80 -25.20 -31.03 21.01
C ALA A 80 -25.65 -32.49 20.76
N GLU A 81 -26.88 -32.74 20.40
CA GLU A 81 -27.36 -34.09 20.16
C GLU A 81 -27.04 -34.64 18.76
N GLY A 82 -26.88 -33.80 17.77
CA GLY A 82 -26.54 -34.21 16.39
C GLY A 82 -25.10 -34.72 16.18
N GLN A 83 -24.18 -34.30 17.03
CA GLN A 83 -22.77 -34.73 16.90
C GLN A 83 -22.42 -36.01 17.65
N ASN A 84 -23.22 -36.39 18.66
CA ASN A 84 -22.99 -37.62 19.38
C ASN A 84 -23.57 -38.85 18.66
N GLN A 85 -24.65 -38.73 17.90
CA GLN A 85 -25.17 -39.82 17.08
C GLN A 85 -24.25 -40.15 15.88
N ALA A 86 -23.58 -39.15 15.29
CA ALA A 86 -22.62 -39.37 14.21
C ALA A 86 -21.33 -40.08 14.69
N LYS A 87 -20.89 -39.82 15.92
CA LYS A 87 -19.69 -40.50 16.50
C LYS A 87 -19.98 -41.93 16.92
N GLN A 88 -21.19 -42.24 17.39
CA GLN A 88 -21.56 -43.60 17.69
C GLN A 88 -21.77 -44.47 16.45
N GLY A 89 -22.28 -43.91 15.36
CA GLY A 89 -22.40 -44.62 14.09
C GLY A 89 -21.08 -45.02 13.45
N VAL A 90 -20.06 -44.20 13.61
CA VAL A 90 -18.70 -44.47 13.08
C VAL A 90 -17.96 -45.49 13.92
N LEU A 91 -18.15 -45.51 15.24
CA LEU A 91 -17.59 -46.56 16.13
C LEU A 91 -18.22 -47.92 15.90
N GLU A 92 -19.52 -48.00 15.61
CA GLU A 92 -20.21 -49.27 15.35
C GLU A 92 -19.81 -49.85 13.98
N ALA A 93 -19.64 -48.98 12.97
CA ALA A 93 -19.14 -49.39 11.64
C ALA A 93 -17.67 -49.87 11.66
N VAL A 94 -16.84 -49.33 12.56
CA VAL A 94 -15.45 -49.78 12.74
C VAL A 94 -15.43 -51.13 13.48
N ARG A 95 -16.30 -51.37 14.44
CA ARG A 95 -16.42 -52.67 15.15
C ARG A 95 -16.91 -53.79 14.26
N GLN A 96 -17.93 -53.56 13.42
CA GLN A 96 -18.43 -54.55 12.48
C GLN A 96 -17.46 -54.90 11.36
N ASN A 97 -16.53 -53.99 11.01
CA ASN A 97 -15.46 -54.31 10.06
C ASN A 97 -14.29 -55.05 10.71
N THR A 98 -14.09 -54.91 12.01
CA THR A 98 -13.04 -55.66 12.72
C THR A 98 -13.48 -57.09 13.01
N GLU A 99 -14.77 -57.33 13.34
CA GLU A 99 -15.30 -58.71 13.55
C GLU A 99 -15.44 -59.49 12.23
N LYS A 100 -15.58 -58.83 11.08
CA LYS A 100 -15.54 -59.47 9.75
C LYS A 100 -14.13 -59.78 9.26
N ALA A 101 -13.10 -59.16 9.84
CA ALA A 101 -11.69 -59.46 9.49
C ALA A 101 -11.11 -60.62 10.30
N GLU A 102 -11.71 -60.98 11.46
CA GLU A 102 -11.27 -62.14 12.27
C GLU A 102 -11.94 -63.46 11.84
N GLU A 103 -13.08 -63.48 11.15
CA GLU A 103 -13.70 -64.71 10.62
C GLU A 103 -13.18 -65.14 9.24
N ALA A 104 -12.25 -64.36 8.59
CA ALA A 104 -11.69 -64.70 7.29
C ALA A 104 -10.23 -65.23 7.37
N SER A 105 -9.73 -65.59 8.55
CA SER A 105 -8.34 -66.03 8.74
C SER A 105 -8.10 -67.54 8.79
N ASP A 106 -9.10 -68.37 8.46
CA ASP A 106 -8.90 -69.81 8.32
C ASP A 106 -9.09 -70.25 6.84
N ALA A 107 -7.94 -70.57 6.24
CA ALA A 107 -7.71 -71.28 5.02
C ALA A 107 -7.32 -70.44 3.78
N VAL A 108 -6.05 -70.00 3.71
CA VAL A 108 -5.24 -70.16 2.50
C VAL A 108 -3.78 -70.35 2.96
N ASP A 109 -3.34 -71.59 2.89
CA ASP A 109 -1.93 -71.92 2.92
C ASP A 109 -1.30 -71.48 1.60
N VAL A 110 -0.86 -70.20 1.57
CA VAL A 110 0.01 -69.66 0.57
C VAL A 110 1.40 -69.71 1.15
N GLN A 111 2.27 -70.55 0.57
CA GLN A 111 3.71 -70.56 0.81
C GLN A 111 4.22 -69.14 1.02
N ALA A 112 4.60 -68.86 2.26
CA ALA A 112 5.34 -67.62 2.58
C ALA A 112 6.67 -67.72 1.82
N GLU A 113 6.75 -67.04 0.71
CA GLU A 113 8.05 -66.61 0.22
C GLU A 113 8.70 -65.90 1.41
N GLU A 114 9.88 -66.37 1.86
CA GLU A 114 10.72 -65.69 2.83
C GLU A 114 10.89 -64.26 2.33
N ARG A 115 10.10 -63.33 2.83
CA ARG A 115 10.32 -61.88 2.65
C ARG A 115 11.64 -61.62 3.31
N THR A 116 12.66 -61.38 2.50
CA THR A 116 13.94 -60.87 2.94
C THR A 116 13.65 -59.66 3.81
N ALA A 117 13.86 -59.77 5.13
CA ALA A 117 13.68 -58.65 6.07
C ALA A 117 14.71 -57.57 5.68
N GLY A 118 14.22 -56.31 5.55
CA GLY A 118 15.10 -55.20 5.27
C GLY A 118 14.33 -53.88 5.20
N GLU A 119 15.03 -52.78 5.46
CA GLU A 119 14.42 -51.45 5.65
C GLU A 119 13.99 -50.80 4.33
N VAL A 120 14.65 -51.13 3.19
CA VAL A 120 14.51 -50.34 1.96
C VAL A 120 14.41 -51.23 0.73
N GLN A 121 13.50 -50.87 -0.17
CA GLN A 121 13.34 -51.49 -1.47
C GLN A 121 13.81 -50.59 -2.62
N ILE A 122 14.58 -51.16 -3.56
CA ILE A 122 14.90 -50.52 -4.86
C ILE A 122 14.49 -51.51 -5.96
N GLY A 123 13.47 -51.16 -6.74
CA GLY A 123 12.88 -52.09 -7.70
C GLY A 123 12.35 -53.36 -7.03
N GLU A 124 12.93 -54.51 -7.37
CA GLU A 124 12.61 -55.81 -6.74
C GLU A 124 13.58 -56.19 -5.59
N GLN A 125 14.68 -55.44 -5.43
CA GLN A 125 15.74 -55.73 -4.45
C GLN A 125 15.45 -55.09 -3.10
N ILE A 126 15.55 -55.85 -2.00
CA ILE A 126 15.43 -55.35 -0.63
C ILE A 126 16.84 -55.24 -0.03
N TYR A 127 17.08 -54.14 0.69
CA TYR A 127 18.34 -53.84 1.37
C TYR A 127 18.13 -53.81 2.88
N PRO A 128 19.08 -54.40 3.66
CA PRO A 128 18.99 -54.46 5.10
C PRO A 128 18.96 -53.10 5.77
N THR A 129 19.66 -52.12 5.22
CA THR A 129 19.78 -50.78 5.78
C THR A 129 19.63 -49.68 4.72
N LEU A 130 19.18 -48.50 5.12
CA LEU A 130 19.11 -47.33 4.25
C LEU A 130 20.49 -46.92 3.71
N THR A 131 21.53 -47.06 4.51
CA THR A 131 22.92 -46.78 4.07
C THR A 131 23.37 -47.70 2.94
N GLU A 132 23.08 -49.01 3.03
CA GLU A 132 23.39 -49.96 1.97
C GLU A 132 22.56 -49.71 0.71
N ALA A 133 21.31 -49.36 0.85
CA ALA A 133 20.45 -49.00 -0.27
C ALA A 133 21.00 -47.79 -1.04
N PHE A 134 21.40 -46.71 -0.34
CA PHE A 134 22.02 -45.55 -0.98
C PHE A 134 23.37 -45.88 -1.65
N ALA A 135 24.16 -46.72 -1.07
CA ALA A 135 25.44 -47.17 -1.66
C ALA A 135 25.23 -47.94 -2.97
N ALA A 136 24.21 -48.80 -3.02
CA ALA A 136 23.87 -49.63 -4.16
C ALA A 136 23.07 -48.86 -5.25
N ALA A 137 22.35 -47.81 -4.90
CA ALA A 137 21.48 -47.05 -5.78
C ALA A 137 22.20 -46.57 -7.05
N LYS A 138 21.48 -46.46 -8.14
CA LYS A 138 21.87 -45.90 -9.44
C LYS A 138 21.10 -44.65 -9.73
N ASP A 139 21.51 -43.90 -10.76
CA ASP A 139 20.74 -42.73 -11.20
C ASP A 139 19.30 -43.11 -11.62
N GLY A 140 18.33 -42.42 -11.07
CA GLY A 140 16.92 -42.65 -11.29
C GLY A 140 16.25 -43.61 -10.32
N ASP A 141 16.97 -44.25 -9.45
CA ASP A 141 16.41 -45.21 -8.50
C ASP A 141 15.54 -44.55 -7.44
N VAL A 142 14.48 -45.26 -7.05
CA VAL A 142 13.57 -44.91 -5.96
C VAL A 142 13.85 -45.86 -4.80
N LEU A 143 14.28 -45.29 -3.69
CA LEU A 143 14.52 -45.98 -2.42
C LEU A 143 13.25 -45.88 -1.59
N ARG A 144 12.44 -46.90 -1.54
CA ARG A 144 11.21 -46.93 -0.81
C ARG A 144 11.38 -47.56 0.55
N LEU A 145 11.06 -46.89 1.62
CA LEU A 145 11.07 -47.45 2.95
C LEU A 145 9.98 -48.54 3.11
N LEU A 146 10.34 -49.63 3.75
CA LEU A 146 9.45 -50.72 4.12
C LEU A 146 9.18 -50.76 5.63
N GLU A 147 10.08 -50.16 6.41
CA GLU A 147 9.97 -49.98 7.87
C GLU A 147 10.77 -48.73 8.28
N ASN A 148 10.79 -48.42 9.58
CA ASN A 148 11.58 -47.29 10.10
C ASN A 148 13.07 -47.60 9.93
N ALA A 149 13.86 -46.62 9.51
CA ALA A 149 15.29 -46.79 9.26
C ALA A 149 16.14 -45.90 10.17
N GLU A 150 17.27 -46.39 10.62
CA GLU A 150 18.25 -45.64 11.38
C GLU A 150 19.52 -45.38 10.57
N VAL A 151 19.96 -44.11 10.58
CA VAL A 151 21.23 -43.71 9.95
C VAL A 151 22.29 -43.54 11.01
N SER A 152 23.29 -44.40 10.98
CA SER A 152 24.39 -44.39 11.95
C SER A 152 25.61 -43.54 11.54
N GLN A 153 25.75 -43.20 10.25
CA GLN A 153 26.81 -42.37 9.68
C GLN A 153 26.28 -41.47 8.56
N PRO A 154 26.93 -40.32 8.30
CA PRO A 154 26.57 -39.44 7.20
C PRO A 154 26.51 -40.16 5.85
N ILE A 155 25.43 -39.91 5.11
CA ILE A 155 25.22 -40.45 3.77
C ILE A 155 25.62 -39.41 2.73
N LEU A 156 26.54 -39.77 1.83
CA LEU A 156 26.96 -38.95 0.69
C LEU A 156 26.20 -39.39 -0.58
N LEU A 157 25.45 -38.47 -1.16
CA LEU A 157 24.66 -38.65 -2.36
C LEU A 157 25.39 -38.00 -3.55
N THR A 158 25.77 -38.76 -4.53
CA THR A 158 26.41 -38.24 -5.76
C THR A 158 25.62 -38.57 -7.02
N LYS A 159 24.50 -39.24 -6.85
CA LYS A 159 23.59 -39.71 -7.92
C LYS A 159 22.24 -39.03 -7.83
N ASN A 160 21.41 -39.23 -8.84
CA ASN A 160 20.04 -38.75 -8.89
C ASN A 160 19.15 -39.85 -8.30
N VAL A 161 18.66 -39.65 -7.09
CA VAL A 161 17.88 -40.65 -6.39
C VAL A 161 16.63 -40.04 -5.72
N THR A 162 15.64 -40.89 -5.54
CA THR A 162 14.43 -40.54 -4.80
C THR A 162 14.33 -41.36 -3.53
N LEU A 163 14.14 -40.72 -2.38
CA LEU A 163 13.77 -41.36 -1.12
C LEU A 163 12.24 -41.24 -0.96
N ASP A 164 11.55 -42.36 -1.06
CA ASP A 164 10.12 -42.48 -0.72
C ASP A 164 10.04 -42.96 0.72
N THR A 165 9.67 -42.03 1.62
CA THR A 165 9.52 -42.34 3.05
C THR A 165 8.34 -43.28 3.34
N ASN A 166 7.36 -43.37 2.41
CA ASN A 166 6.27 -44.36 2.45
C ASN A 166 5.56 -44.46 3.82
N GLY A 167 5.47 -43.36 4.56
CA GLY A 167 4.85 -43.33 5.91
C GLY A 167 5.77 -43.70 7.07
N PHE A 168 7.02 -44.13 6.81
CA PHE A 168 7.99 -44.54 7.82
C PHE A 168 8.93 -43.40 8.22
N THR A 169 9.68 -43.60 9.29
CA THR A 169 10.61 -42.64 9.85
C THR A 169 12.07 -43.02 9.54
N VAL A 170 12.84 -42.04 9.05
CA VAL A 170 14.31 -42.09 9.04
C VAL A 170 14.80 -41.28 10.22
N SER A 171 15.57 -41.91 11.13
CA SER A 171 16.13 -41.25 12.30
C SER A 171 17.68 -41.37 12.34
N ALA A 172 18.30 -40.42 13.05
CA ALA A 172 19.73 -40.60 13.40
C ALA A 172 19.87 -41.58 14.54
N ALA A 173 20.77 -42.53 14.40
CA ALA A 173 21.12 -43.48 15.49
C ALA A 173 21.67 -42.72 16.70
N ALA A 174 21.51 -43.27 17.89
CA ALA A 174 21.94 -42.67 19.15
C ALA A 174 23.44 -42.33 19.22
N GLY A 175 24.27 -42.96 18.40
CA GLY A 175 25.72 -42.72 18.28
C GLY A 175 26.11 -41.82 17.09
N PHE A 176 25.18 -41.24 16.38
CA PHE A 176 25.48 -40.42 15.21
C PHE A 176 26.34 -39.19 15.55
N LYS A 177 27.42 -38.96 14.80
CA LYS A 177 28.39 -37.87 15.06
C LYS A 177 28.62 -36.94 13.87
N GLY A 178 27.94 -37.12 12.78
CA GLY A 178 28.07 -36.24 11.60
C GLY A 178 27.35 -34.90 11.74
N ASN A 179 27.92 -33.84 11.22
CA ASN A 179 27.21 -32.54 11.17
C ASN A 179 25.96 -32.58 10.28
N PHE A 180 25.97 -33.44 9.28
CA PHE A 180 24.90 -33.61 8.29
C PHE A 180 24.47 -35.08 8.27
N MET A 181 23.15 -35.31 8.18
CA MET A 181 22.66 -36.68 7.94
C MET A 181 22.86 -37.05 6.48
N PHE A 182 22.51 -36.15 5.57
CA PHE A 182 22.70 -36.31 4.13
C PHE A 182 23.59 -35.19 3.57
N THR A 183 24.54 -35.55 2.72
CA THR A 183 25.26 -34.58 1.88
C THR A 183 24.93 -34.84 0.42
N ASN A 184 24.19 -33.96 -0.20
CA ASN A 184 23.77 -34.06 -1.59
C ASN A 184 24.74 -33.33 -2.52
N ARG A 185 25.21 -34.05 -3.53
CA ARG A 185 26.03 -33.57 -4.66
C ARG A 185 25.42 -33.96 -6.01
N GLY A 186 24.28 -34.62 -6.04
CA GLY A 186 23.52 -35.02 -7.22
C GLY A 186 22.15 -34.40 -7.23
N THR A 187 21.12 -35.17 -7.57
CA THR A 187 19.73 -34.81 -7.41
C THR A 187 19.09 -35.68 -6.34
N PHE A 188 18.60 -35.08 -5.26
CA PHE A 188 17.96 -35.80 -4.17
C PHE A 188 16.48 -35.39 -4.10
N ASN A 189 15.59 -36.35 -4.34
CA ASN A 189 14.17 -36.17 -4.21
C ASN A 189 13.67 -36.83 -2.93
N ILE A 190 12.84 -36.13 -2.17
CA ILE A 190 12.19 -36.65 -0.96
C ILE A 190 10.69 -36.59 -1.17
N VAL A 191 10.06 -37.74 -1.08
CA VAL A 191 8.63 -37.96 -1.27
C VAL A 191 8.05 -38.86 -0.19
N GLY A 192 6.74 -39.04 -0.17
CA GLY A 192 6.07 -39.89 0.79
C GLY A 192 5.57 -39.11 2.02
N SER A 193 4.74 -39.74 2.84
CA SER A 193 4.10 -39.13 4.02
C SER A 193 4.83 -39.42 5.34
N GLY A 194 6.04 -39.96 5.29
CA GLY A 194 6.81 -40.30 6.45
C GLY A 194 7.63 -39.13 7.02
N LYS A 195 8.58 -39.46 7.88
CA LYS A 195 9.38 -38.48 8.62
C LYS A 195 10.87 -38.71 8.45
N ILE A 196 11.62 -37.60 8.43
CA ILE A 196 13.08 -37.61 8.63
C ILE A 196 13.36 -36.87 9.93
N ASP A 197 13.80 -37.59 11.00
CA ASP A 197 13.89 -37.06 12.35
C ASP A 197 15.31 -36.98 12.85
N GLY A 198 15.81 -35.78 13.02
CA GLY A 198 17.09 -35.49 13.68
C GLY A 198 16.94 -34.79 15.02
N SER A 199 15.77 -34.88 15.65
CA SER A 199 15.47 -34.18 16.91
C SER A 199 16.11 -34.89 18.14
N VAL A 200 16.58 -36.11 18.01
CA VAL A 200 17.13 -36.89 19.09
C VAL A 200 18.65 -36.76 19.15
N GLY A 201 19.18 -36.16 20.23
CA GLY A 201 20.62 -36.04 20.45
C GLY A 201 21.22 -34.72 19.99
N THR A 202 22.55 -34.64 20.03
CA THR A 202 23.31 -33.45 19.68
C THR A 202 23.57 -33.33 18.18
N TYR A 203 23.51 -34.43 17.46
CA TYR A 203 23.79 -34.55 16.03
C TYR A 203 22.67 -35.31 15.31
N PRO A 204 22.41 -35.04 14.03
CA PRO A 204 23.09 -34.06 13.17
C PRO A 204 22.71 -32.60 13.52
N LEU A 205 23.64 -31.69 13.21
CA LEU A 205 23.34 -30.24 13.35
C LEU A 205 22.40 -29.74 12.25
N ILE A 206 22.44 -30.35 11.10
CA ILE A 206 21.64 -30.05 9.93
C ILE A 206 21.29 -31.36 9.21
N MET A 207 20.05 -31.50 8.81
CA MET A 207 19.60 -32.73 8.16
C MET A 207 20.23 -32.94 6.78
N ILE A 208 20.18 -31.91 5.92
CA ILE A 208 20.62 -32.04 4.52
C ILE A 208 21.57 -30.90 4.16
N ASN A 209 22.77 -31.25 3.72
CA ASN A 209 23.72 -30.34 3.11
C ASN A 209 23.66 -30.50 1.58
N ASN A 210 23.10 -29.51 0.88
CA ASN A 210 22.98 -29.49 -0.57
C ASN A 210 24.10 -28.59 -1.14
N THR A 211 25.00 -29.11 -1.92
CA THR A 211 26.23 -28.39 -2.26
C THR A 211 26.73 -28.68 -3.67
N GLY A 212 27.51 -27.76 -4.23
CA GLY A 212 28.22 -27.97 -5.48
C GLY A 212 27.31 -28.02 -6.73
N GLY A 213 26.22 -27.26 -6.76
CA GLY A 213 25.26 -27.26 -7.87
C GLY A 213 24.27 -28.42 -7.84
N ALA A 214 24.21 -29.15 -6.71
CA ALA A 214 23.23 -30.20 -6.50
C ALA A 214 21.80 -29.69 -6.45
N VAL A 215 20.84 -30.56 -6.74
CA VAL A 215 19.41 -30.27 -6.68
C VAL A 215 18.77 -31.08 -5.56
N LEU A 216 18.09 -30.41 -4.66
CA LEU A 216 17.26 -31.01 -3.61
C LEU A 216 15.79 -30.69 -3.88
N ASN A 217 14.98 -31.71 -4.02
CA ASN A 217 13.52 -31.57 -4.19
C ASN A 217 12.81 -32.20 -2.98
N ILE A 218 12.05 -31.41 -2.23
CA ILE A 218 11.19 -31.87 -1.13
C ILE A 218 9.74 -31.64 -1.55
N GLN A 219 9.04 -32.74 -1.81
CA GLN A 219 7.65 -32.67 -2.31
C GLN A 219 6.62 -32.99 -1.22
N SER A 220 7.04 -33.73 -0.19
CA SER A 220 6.24 -34.17 0.94
C SER A 220 7.17 -34.63 2.06
N SER A 221 6.66 -35.22 3.09
CA SER A 221 7.36 -35.68 4.30
C SER A 221 7.52 -34.59 5.38
N GLU A 222 7.61 -35.04 6.60
CA GLU A 222 8.01 -34.18 7.73
C GLU A 222 9.54 -34.31 7.92
N ILE A 223 10.23 -33.18 8.02
CA ILE A 223 11.66 -33.16 8.28
C ILE A 223 11.91 -32.29 9.51
N THR A 224 12.42 -32.90 10.58
CA THR A 224 12.68 -32.24 11.86
C THR A 224 14.13 -32.38 12.26
N GLY A 225 14.75 -31.29 12.73
CA GLY A 225 16.13 -31.29 13.19
C GLY A 225 16.53 -30.03 13.94
N GLN A 226 17.79 -29.88 14.29
CA GLN A 226 18.31 -28.61 14.80
C GLN A 226 18.29 -27.54 13.70
N GLY A 227 18.69 -27.88 12.46
CA GLY A 227 18.47 -27.19 11.22
C GLY A 227 18.09 -28.21 10.15
N VAL A 228 17.40 -27.81 9.09
CA VAL A 228 16.91 -28.79 8.10
C VAL A 228 17.76 -28.79 6.84
N VAL A 229 17.94 -27.67 6.17
CA VAL A 229 18.70 -27.58 4.92
C VAL A 229 19.78 -26.52 5.01
N GLN A 230 21.01 -26.91 4.65
CA GLN A 230 22.08 -26.00 4.27
C GLN A 230 22.30 -26.15 2.76
N ASN A 231 22.14 -25.07 2.03
CA ASN A 231 22.33 -25.01 0.58
C ASN A 231 23.54 -24.14 0.24
N VAL A 232 24.54 -24.69 -0.40
CA VAL A 232 25.73 -23.93 -0.79
C VAL A 232 25.95 -24.08 -2.30
N GLY A 233 25.47 -23.08 -3.03
CA GLY A 233 25.56 -23.02 -4.50
C GLY A 233 24.73 -24.08 -5.24
N GLY A 234 23.76 -24.69 -4.58
CA GLY A 234 22.83 -25.65 -5.16
C GLY A 234 21.42 -25.06 -5.35
N ILE A 235 20.52 -25.91 -5.78
CA ILE A 235 19.09 -25.58 -5.96
C ILE A 235 18.28 -26.39 -4.96
N VAL A 236 17.37 -25.74 -4.25
CA VAL A 236 16.44 -26.37 -3.30
C VAL A 236 15.01 -26.02 -3.73
N ASN A 237 14.22 -27.02 -4.04
CA ASN A 237 12.80 -26.90 -4.37
C ASN A 237 11.98 -27.56 -3.27
N ILE A 238 11.13 -26.80 -2.60
CA ILE A 238 10.23 -27.29 -1.55
C ILE A 238 8.81 -27.00 -1.99
N THR A 239 8.12 -28.04 -2.44
CA THR A 239 6.73 -27.91 -2.97
C THR A 239 5.71 -28.51 -2.02
N GLY A 240 6.13 -29.10 -0.92
CA GLY A 240 5.25 -29.66 0.12
C GLY A 240 6.03 -30.18 1.31
N GLY A 241 5.33 -30.79 2.26
CA GLY A 241 5.90 -31.29 3.51
C GLY A 241 6.04 -30.19 4.59
N THR A 242 6.46 -30.64 5.78
CA THR A 242 6.69 -29.77 6.93
C THR A 242 8.15 -29.86 7.38
N LEU A 243 8.85 -28.74 7.35
CA LEU A 243 10.23 -28.63 7.74
C LEU A 243 10.33 -27.84 9.05
N THR A 244 10.83 -28.46 10.13
CA THR A 244 10.92 -27.84 11.45
C THR A 244 12.34 -27.82 11.96
N ALA A 245 12.85 -26.64 12.24
CA ALA A 245 14.17 -26.47 12.88
C ALA A 245 14.01 -25.97 14.32
N SER A 246 14.69 -26.69 15.25
CA SER A 246 14.57 -26.41 16.69
C SER A 246 15.60 -25.41 17.22
N ALA A 247 16.75 -25.26 16.57
CA ALA A 247 17.87 -24.47 17.10
C ALA A 247 18.62 -23.63 16.05
N ARG A 248 18.39 -23.87 14.78
CA ARG A 248 19.05 -23.22 13.65
C ARG A 248 17.99 -22.70 12.68
N ASN A 249 18.41 -22.05 11.60
CA ASN A 249 17.50 -21.72 10.51
C ASN A 249 16.99 -23.00 9.85
N THR A 250 15.73 -22.96 9.39
CA THR A 250 15.15 -24.14 8.72
C THR A 250 15.85 -24.38 7.39
N VAL A 251 16.06 -23.31 6.61
CA VAL A 251 16.85 -23.31 5.38
C VAL A 251 17.89 -22.21 5.47
N LEU A 252 19.17 -22.56 5.33
CA LEU A 252 20.26 -21.61 5.11
C LEU A 252 20.74 -21.77 3.67
N SER A 253 20.67 -20.74 2.84
CA SER A 253 21.16 -20.76 1.47
C SER A 253 22.26 -19.74 1.24
N GLN A 254 23.40 -20.21 0.74
CA GLN A 254 24.56 -19.40 0.38
C GLN A 254 24.83 -19.58 -1.12
N PHE A 255 24.79 -18.49 -1.88
CA PHE A 255 25.08 -18.47 -3.33
C PHE A 255 24.25 -19.45 -4.19
N GLY A 256 23.16 -20.00 -3.65
CA GLY A 256 22.29 -20.95 -4.32
C GLY A 256 20.90 -20.39 -4.60
N GLU A 257 20.01 -21.28 -4.97
CA GLU A 257 18.62 -20.95 -5.24
C GLU A 257 17.69 -21.75 -4.31
N VAL A 258 16.61 -21.12 -3.85
CA VAL A 258 15.57 -21.73 -3.00
C VAL A 258 14.21 -21.40 -3.58
N HIS A 259 13.44 -22.40 -3.94
CA HIS A 259 12.09 -22.25 -4.44
C HIS A 259 11.11 -22.92 -3.49
N ILE A 260 10.22 -22.13 -2.88
CA ILE A 260 9.22 -22.60 -1.92
C ILE A 260 7.84 -22.29 -2.50
N GLY A 261 7.03 -23.32 -2.60
CA GLY A 261 5.72 -23.18 -3.22
C GLY A 261 4.72 -24.22 -2.75
N ALA A 262 3.59 -24.26 -3.45
CA ALA A 262 2.46 -25.15 -3.19
C ALA A 262 2.06 -25.16 -1.70
N SER A 263 2.15 -26.28 -1.02
CA SER A 263 1.72 -26.48 0.38
C SER A 263 2.89 -26.69 1.35
N ALA A 264 4.10 -26.22 1.01
CA ALA A 264 5.26 -26.32 1.88
C ALA A 264 5.08 -25.55 3.19
N HIS A 265 5.45 -26.13 4.31
CA HIS A 265 5.43 -25.47 5.62
C HIS A 265 6.82 -25.50 6.25
N LEU A 266 7.42 -24.32 6.45
CA LEU A 266 8.73 -24.17 7.09
C LEU A 266 8.55 -23.47 8.44
N MET A 267 9.11 -24.05 9.50
CA MET A 267 9.03 -23.50 10.84
C MET A 267 10.41 -23.41 11.50
N ALA A 268 10.78 -22.21 11.93
CA ALA A 268 11.94 -21.95 12.78
C ALA A 268 11.50 -21.79 14.24
N ALA A 269 11.68 -22.80 15.06
CA ALA A 269 11.29 -22.76 16.46
C ALA A 269 12.38 -22.15 17.38
N GLY A 270 13.64 -22.15 16.93
CA GLY A 270 14.77 -21.60 17.69
C GLY A 270 14.71 -20.09 17.82
N GLU A 271 15.00 -19.54 19.00
CA GLU A 271 15.05 -18.11 19.25
C GLU A 271 16.07 -17.41 18.33
N GLY A 272 15.67 -16.29 17.72
CA GLY A 272 16.47 -15.52 16.75
C GLY A 272 16.86 -16.33 15.50
N LYS A 273 16.06 -17.32 15.12
CA LYS A 273 16.25 -18.12 13.90
C LYS A 273 15.11 -17.89 12.91
N SER A 274 15.42 -18.02 11.64
CA SER A 274 14.50 -17.74 10.55
C SER A 274 14.16 -19.01 9.77
N ALA A 275 12.95 -19.04 9.21
CA ALA A 275 12.54 -20.11 8.31
C ALA A 275 13.48 -20.21 7.11
N VAL A 276 13.92 -19.08 6.58
CA VAL A 276 14.91 -19.02 5.50
C VAL A 276 15.93 -17.92 5.79
N GLN A 277 17.20 -18.25 5.70
CA GLN A 277 18.28 -17.27 5.70
C GLN A 277 19.04 -17.36 4.37
N LEU A 278 19.18 -16.22 3.71
CA LEU A 278 19.84 -16.09 2.41
C LEU A 278 21.14 -15.32 2.55
N ILE A 279 22.21 -15.80 1.95
CA ILE A 279 23.50 -15.09 1.86
C ILE A 279 23.92 -15.08 0.39
N GLY A 280 23.70 -13.95 -0.29
CA GLY A 280 23.97 -13.82 -1.73
C GLY A 280 23.25 -14.90 -2.57
N ALA A 281 22.06 -15.28 -2.16
CA ALA A 281 21.27 -16.36 -2.75
C ALA A 281 19.99 -15.83 -3.37
N LYS A 282 19.36 -16.63 -4.22
CA LYS A 282 18.05 -16.33 -4.81
C LYS A 282 16.95 -17.13 -4.14
N MET A 283 15.78 -16.52 -4.01
CA MET A 283 14.61 -17.20 -3.46
C MET A 283 13.33 -16.80 -4.18
N THR A 284 12.43 -17.76 -4.34
CA THR A 284 11.03 -17.53 -4.70
C THR A 284 10.11 -18.15 -3.65
N LEU A 285 9.04 -17.41 -3.28
CA LEU A 285 7.95 -17.90 -2.45
C LEU A 285 6.62 -17.70 -3.18
N SER A 286 5.85 -18.78 -3.31
CA SER A 286 4.62 -18.76 -4.09
C SER A 286 3.58 -19.75 -3.55
N GLY A 287 2.38 -19.74 -4.15
CA GLY A 287 1.30 -20.67 -3.80
C GLY A 287 0.78 -20.48 -2.39
N ASP A 288 0.45 -21.57 -1.70
CA ASP A 288 -0.09 -21.59 -0.33
C ASP A 288 0.99 -21.94 0.72
N ALA A 289 2.26 -21.76 0.37
CA ALA A 289 3.36 -22.07 1.28
C ALA A 289 3.29 -21.24 2.57
N VAL A 290 3.69 -21.83 3.69
CA VAL A 290 3.67 -21.19 5.01
C VAL A 290 5.06 -21.15 5.60
N LEU A 291 5.50 -19.97 6.00
CA LEU A 291 6.69 -19.77 6.82
C LEU A 291 6.25 -19.29 8.20
N SER A 292 6.73 -19.93 9.26
CA SER A 292 6.30 -19.65 10.62
C SER A 292 7.40 -19.80 11.65
N GLY A 293 7.12 -19.46 12.90
CA GLY A 293 8.06 -19.59 13.99
C GLY A 293 8.57 -18.26 14.53
N ASN A 294 9.89 -18.15 14.78
CA ASN A 294 10.45 -16.90 15.25
C ASN A 294 10.65 -15.90 14.11
N GLY A 295 11.56 -16.11 13.18
CA GLY A 295 11.78 -15.25 12.01
C GLY A 295 11.32 -15.90 10.70
N GLY A 296 11.02 -15.09 9.68
CA GLY A 296 10.60 -15.55 8.36
C GLY A 296 11.78 -15.67 7.38
N ILE A 297 12.08 -14.61 6.65
CA ILE A 297 13.14 -14.54 5.65
C ILE A 297 14.17 -13.51 6.06
N ASP A 298 15.40 -13.95 6.31
CA ASP A 298 16.55 -13.10 6.54
C ASP A 298 17.38 -12.95 5.26
N VAL A 299 17.59 -11.72 4.83
CA VAL A 299 18.27 -11.40 3.59
C VAL A 299 19.64 -10.77 3.86
N PHE A 300 20.70 -11.45 3.43
CA PHE A 300 22.07 -10.98 3.50
C PHE A 300 22.72 -11.00 2.12
N ASN A 301 23.56 -10.05 1.83
CA ASN A 301 24.48 -10.14 0.72
C ASN A 301 25.73 -10.98 1.13
N SER A 302 26.50 -11.47 0.15
CA SER A 302 27.59 -12.39 0.44
C SER A 302 28.77 -11.78 1.19
N ASN A 303 29.10 -10.55 0.90
CA ASN A 303 30.21 -9.81 1.51
C ASN A 303 29.78 -8.38 1.76
N ARG A 304 30.29 -7.82 2.84
CA ARG A 304 30.20 -6.39 3.10
C ARG A 304 31.38 -5.70 2.44
N ASN A 305 31.16 -4.59 1.82
CA ASN A 305 32.20 -3.64 1.42
C ASN A 305 33.30 -4.19 0.50
N GLU A 306 33.06 -5.29 -0.21
CA GLU A 306 34.04 -5.89 -1.11
C GLU A 306 33.58 -5.86 -2.56
N GLU A 307 34.52 -5.60 -3.45
CA GLU A 307 34.30 -5.73 -4.89
C GLU A 307 33.93 -7.18 -5.25
N GLY A 308 32.78 -7.35 -5.91
CA GLY A 308 32.27 -8.67 -6.27
C GLY A 308 31.28 -9.28 -5.28
N THR A 309 30.67 -8.48 -4.41
CA THR A 309 29.51 -8.85 -3.60
C THR A 309 28.44 -9.50 -4.47
N VAL A 310 27.91 -10.62 -4.01
CA VAL A 310 26.75 -11.27 -4.62
C VAL A 310 25.50 -10.83 -3.85
N SER A 311 24.61 -10.11 -4.53
CA SER A 311 23.36 -9.63 -3.96
C SER A 311 22.36 -10.78 -3.81
N ALA A 312 21.60 -10.75 -2.73
CA ALA A 312 20.45 -11.63 -2.57
C ALA A 312 19.27 -11.12 -3.42
N GLN A 313 18.50 -12.04 -3.97
CA GLN A 313 17.30 -11.75 -4.76
C GLN A 313 16.13 -12.56 -4.22
N VAL A 314 15.03 -11.89 -3.87
CA VAL A 314 13.84 -12.53 -3.30
C VAL A 314 12.61 -12.09 -4.06
N GLU A 315 11.82 -13.05 -4.49
CA GLU A 315 10.52 -12.82 -5.10
C GLU A 315 9.43 -13.53 -4.30
N ILE A 316 8.45 -12.79 -3.79
CA ILE A 316 7.29 -13.30 -3.06
C ILE A 316 6.04 -12.96 -3.87
N THR A 317 5.45 -13.99 -4.47
CA THR A 317 4.22 -13.85 -5.27
C THR A 317 2.99 -14.44 -4.58
N GLY A 318 3.17 -15.12 -3.45
CA GLY A 318 2.12 -15.77 -2.68
C GLY A 318 2.65 -16.29 -1.35
N GLY A 319 1.89 -17.15 -0.72
CA GLY A 319 2.22 -17.73 0.57
C GLY A 319 1.85 -16.87 1.77
N ARG A 320 2.12 -17.42 2.96
CA ARG A 320 1.86 -16.77 4.24
C ARG A 320 3.09 -16.85 5.13
N ILE A 321 3.53 -15.72 5.63
CA ILE A 321 4.63 -15.62 6.58
C ILE A 321 4.08 -15.08 7.89
N GLU A 322 4.03 -15.89 8.93
CA GLU A 322 3.51 -15.52 10.25
C GLU A 322 4.56 -15.82 11.32
N THR A 323 5.20 -14.79 11.83
CA THR A 323 6.36 -14.95 12.71
C THR A 323 6.31 -14.03 13.92
N LYS A 324 7.01 -14.41 14.99
CA LYS A 324 7.11 -13.60 16.20
C LYS A 324 8.09 -12.44 16.04
N ASP A 325 9.13 -12.66 15.28
CA ASP A 325 10.08 -11.65 14.84
C ASP A 325 9.74 -11.22 13.40
N PHE A 326 10.66 -10.66 12.65
CA PHE A 326 10.40 -10.13 11.31
C PHE A 326 9.95 -11.23 10.32
N PRO A 327 8.78 -11.10 9.68
CA PRO A 327 8.45 -11.88 8.49
C PRO A 327 9.50 -11.75 7.38
N VAL A 328 10.01 -10.52 7.16
CA VAL A 328 11.15 -10.28 6.28
C VAL A 328 12.10 -9.30 6.93
N SER A 329 13.39 -9.63 6.98
CA SER A 329 14.42 -8.69 7.41
C SER A 329 15.59 -8.64 6.42
N GLY A 330 16.12 -7.45 6.23
CA GLY A 330 17.43 -7.23 5.65
C GLY A 330 18.46 -7.13 6.77
N ASN A 331 19.69 -7.54 6.52
CA ASN A 331 20.72 -7.47 7.54
C ASN A 331 22.11 -7.35 6.92
N ASN A 332 22.34 -6.34 6.14
CA ASN A 332 23.65 -6.07 5.59
C ASN A 332 23.76 -4.61 5.17
N GLN A 333 24.03 -3.78 6.15
CA GLN A 333 23.91 -2.31 6.09
C GLN A 333 24.85 -1.67 5.05
N GLU A 334 25.95 -2.29 4.77
CA GLU A 334 27.08 -1.69 4.06
C GLU A 334 27.26 -2.18 2.64
N SER A 335 26.38 -2.99 2.11
CA SER A 335 26.60 -3.58 0.81
C SER A 335 25.55 -3.16 -0.21
N ALA A 336 26.02 -2.95 -1.42
CA ALA A 336 25.17 -2.70 -2.56
C ALA A 336 24.15 -3.83 -2.76
N GLY A 337 22.93 -3.52 -2.61
CA GLY A 337 21.79 -4.00 -3.29
C GLY A 337 21.30 -5.43 -3.16
N ALA A 338 20.63 -5.80 -2.09
CA ALA A 338 19.63 -6.86 -2.22
C ALA A 338 18.41 -6.38 -3.02
N GLU A 339 17.80 -7.29 -3.75
CA GLU A 339 16.55 -7.02 -4.47
C GLU A 339 15.44 -7.90 -3.88
N VAL A 340 14.43 -7.29 -3.27
CA VAL A 340 13.27 -7.98 -2.72
C VAL A 340 12.00 -7.44 -3.35
N ALA A 341 11.25 -8.30 -4.01
CA ALA A 341 9.95 -7.99 -4.60
C ALA A 341 8.86 -8.82 -3.93
N ILE A 342 7.87 -8.15 -3.36
CA ILE A 342 6.70 -8.77 -2.72
C ILE A 342 5.47 -8.29 -3.48
N THR A 343 4.93 -9.16 -4.33
CA THR A 343 3.79 -8.84 -5.19
C THR A 343 2.52 -9.58 -4.81
N GLY A 344 2.58 -10.43 -3.81
CA GLY A 344 1.46 -11.18 -3.28
C GLY A 344 1.79 -11.81 -1.93
N GLY A 345 0.86 -12.58 -1.41
CA GLY A 345 0.99 -13.23 -0.10
C GLY A 345 0.63 -12.33 1.09
N SER A 346 0.74 -12.91 2.28
CA SER A 346 0.45 -12.25 3.55
C SER A 346 1.62 -12.39 4.50
N LEU A 347 2.15 -11.28 4.96
CA LEU A 347 3.28 -11.19 5.90
C LEU A 347 2.78 -10.58 7.20
N LYS A 348 2.91 -11.30 8.31
CA LYS A 348 2.40 -10.85 9.60
C LYS A 348 3.39 -11.08 10.73
N ASN A 349 3.73 -10.01 11.44
CA ASN A 349 4.36 -10.11 12.74
C ASN A 349 3.26 -10.35 13.80
N ILE A 350 3.27 -11.53 14.42
CA ILE A 350 2.24 -11.94 15.38
C ILE A 350 2.51 -11.49 16.82
N SER A 351 3.67 -10.90 17.08
CA SER A 351 4.06 -10.38 18.40
C SER A 351 3.88 -8.86 18.52
N GLY A 352 3.36 -8.20 17.49
CA GLY A 352 3.19 -6.75 17.48
C GLY A 352 4.49 -5.96 17.20
N GLY A 353 5.52 -6.64 16.72
CA GLY A 353 6.76 -6.02 16.21
C GLY A 353 6.62 -5.53 14.76
N THR A 354 7.73 -5.10 14.19
CA THR A 354 7.81 -4.69 12.78
C THR A 354 7.64 -5.91 11.85
N ALA A 355 6.85 -5.77 10.78
CA ALA A 355 6.69 -6.88 9.82
C ALA A 355 7.85 -6.95 8.82
N ILE A 356 8.24 -5.83 8.23
CA ILE A 356 9.42 -5.77 7.36
C ILE A 356 10.43 -4.81 7.94
N TYR A 357 11.62 -5.32 8.26
CA TYR A 357 12.74 -4.52 8.75
C TYR A 357 13.81 -4.43 7.68
N TRP A 358 14.04 -3.22 7.16
CA TRP A 358 14.94 -2.96 6.03
C TRP A 358 16.06 -1.97 6.40
N PRO A 359 17.12 -2.41 7.07
CA PRO A 359 18.24 -1.54 7.47
C PRO A 359 19.40 -1.59 6.46
N MET A 360 19.15 -1.90 5.19
CA MET A 360 20.20 -2.16 4.21
C MET A 360 19.98 -1.41 2.91
N GLU A 361 21.05 -1.20 2.15
CA GLU A 361 20.94 -0.74 0.77
C GLU A 361 20.22 -1.79 -0.10
N GLY A 362 19.82 -1.38 -1.30
CA GLY A 362 19.13 -2.22 -2.25
C GLY A 362 17.71 -1.78 -2.53
N GLN A 363 16.94 -2.67 -3.10
CA GLN A 363 15.59 -2.38 -3.55
C GLN A 363 14.58 -3.28 -2.83
N LEU A 364 13.60 -2.66 -2.20
CA LEU A 364 12.42 -3.32 -1.66
C LEU A 364 11.19 -2.83 -2.42
N THR A 365 10.57 -3.69 -3.19
CA THR A 365 9.33 -3.39 -3.91
C THR A 365 8.17 -4.16 -3.29
N ILE A 366 7.14 -3.42 -2.89
CA ILE A 366 5.88 -3.98 -2.40
C ILE A 366 4.78 -3.59 -3.39
N GLY A 367 4.11 -4.57 -3.95
CA GLY A 367 3.12 -4.33 -5.00
C GLY A 367 2.08 -5.44 -5.11
N GLY A 368 1.41 -5.51 -6.25
CA GLY A 368 0.36 -6.49 -6.52
C GLY A 368 -0.74 -6.45 -5.45
N ASN A 369 -1.04 -7.59 -4.85
CA ASN A 369 -2.02 -7.74 -3.77
C ASN A 369 -1.34 -8.18 -2.45
N ALA A 370 -0.10 -7.79 -2.23
CA ALA A 370 0.63 -8.10 -1.00
C ALA A 370 -0.05 -7.49 0.23
N VAL A 371 -0.12 -8.25 1.33
CA VAL A 371 -0.67 -7.80 2.61
C VAL A 371 0.42 -7.88 3.68
N ILE A 372 0.74 -6.76 4.28
CA ILE A 372 1.79 -6.62 5.29
C ILE A 372 1.16 -6.12 6.59
N GLU A 373 1.32 -6.84 7.69
CA GLU A 373 0.76 -6.50 8.99
C GLU A 373 1.81 -6.60 10.10
N GLY A 374 1.94 -5.56 10.89
CA GLY A 374 2.82 -5.54 12.06
C GLY A 374 2.42 -4.49 13.08
N GLY A 375 3.16 -4.38 14.18
CA GLY A 375 3.10 -3.20 15.03
C GLY A 375 3.50 -1.98 14.22
N THR A 376 4.62 -2.04 13.51
CA THR A 376 4.95 -1.21 12.36
C THR A 376 4.91 -2.10 11.12
N GLY A 377 4.26 -1.64 10.04
CA GLY A 377 4.17 -2.43 8.82
C GLY A 377 5.55 -2.62 8.18
N ILE A 378 6.20 -1.53 7.82
CA ILE A 378 7.56 -1.50 7.26
C ILE A 378 8.38 -0.48 8.02
N GLU A 379 9.57 -0.87 8.47
CA GLU A 379 10.60 0.05 8.97
C GLU A 379 11.82 -0.02 8.04
N ALA A 380 12.14 1.09 7.42
CA ALA A 380 13.29 1.20 6.51
C ALA A 380 14.27 2.27 6.99
N LYS A 381 15.58 1.98 6.88
CA LYS A 381 16.64 2.88 7.31
C LYS A 381 17.53 3.39 6.17
N MET A 382 17.58 2.66 5.07
CA MET A 382 18.28 3.04 3.84
C MET A 382 17.75 2.24 2.64
N GLY A 383 18.29 2.48 1.47
CA GLY A 383 17.92 1.83 0.23
C GLY A 383 16.71 2.46 -0.47
N THR A 384 16.24 1.82 -1.51
CA THR A 384 15.10 2.30 -2.30
C THR A 384 13.88 1.43 -2.04
N ILE A 385 12.85 2.04 -1.48
CA ILE A 385 11.60 1.36 -1.16
C ILE A 385 10.53 1.85 -2.12
N THR A 386 9.87 0.94 -2.82
CA THR A 386 8.77 1.27 -3.74
C THR A 386 7.50 0.54 -3.33
N ILE A 387 6.44 1.30 -3.07
CA ILE A 387 5.11 0.78 -2.74
C ILE A 387 4.16 1.16 -3.86
N LYS A 388 3.47 0.17 -4.42
CA LYS A 388 2.64 0.37 -5.62
C LYS A 388 1.46 -0.59 -5.69
N ASP A 389 0.69 -0.49 -6.75
CA ASP A 389 -0.46 -1.34 -7.08
C ASP A 389 -1.53 -1.35 -5.96
N ASN A 390 -1.98 -2.52 -5.52
CA ASN A 390 -3.02 -2.72 -4.50
C ASN A 390 -2.45 -3.24 -3.17
N ALA A 391 -1.16 -3.11 -2.93
CA ALA A 391 -0.55 -3.56 -1.69
C ALA A 391 -1.24 -2.92 -0.46
N VAL A 392 -1.42 -3.70 0.61
CA VAL A 392 -1.98 -3.22 1.86
C VAL A 392 -0.95 -3.36 2.97
N ILE A 393 -0.60 -2.25 3.59
CA ILE A 393 0.40 -2.21 4.66
C ILE A 393 -0.26 -1.65 5.90
N THR A 394 -0.25 -2.41 7.00
CA THR A 394 -0.90 -2.04 8.25
C THR A 394 0.08 -1.97 9.39
N GLY A 395 0.10 -0.83 10.09
CA GLY A 395 0.71 -0.63 11.39
C GLY A 395 -0.37 -0.65 12.47
N SER A 396 -0.27 -1.55 13.45
CA SER A 396 -1.28 -1.74 14.50
C SER A 396 -0.73 -1.55 15.91
N GLY A 397 0.57 -1.29 16.06
CA GLY A 397 1.23 -1.07 17.33
C GLY A 397 0.80 0.23 18.02
N GLU A 398 1.21 0.37 19.27
CA GLU A 398 1.02 1.59 20.02
C GLU A 398 1.81 2.74 19.36
N TRP A 399 1.17 3.89 19.23
CA TRP A 399 1.85 5.07 18.73
C TRP A 399 2.88 5.59 19.71
N LYS A 400 4.13 5.73 19.28
CA LYS A 400 5.23 6.30 20.05
C LYS A 400 6.00 7.29 19.19
N GLU A 401 6.10 8.53 19.63
CA GLU A 401 6.95 9.52 19.00
C GLU A 401 8.33 9.50 19.64
N GLU A 402 9.08 8.44 19.40
CA GLU A 402 10.45 8.28 19.88
C GLU A 402 11.40 8.16 18.70
N LYS A 403 12.57 8.79 18.78
CA LYS A 403 13.61 8.64 17.74
C LYS A 403 14.01 7.17 17.67
N PRO A 404 13.87 6.52 16.50
CA PRO A 404 14.36 5.15 16.33
C PRO A 404 15.85 5.06 16.61
N GLN A 405 16.25 4.06 17.38
CA GLN A 405 17.65 3.85 17.74
C GLN A 405 18.42 3.18 16.62
N ASN A 406 19.74 3.33 16.61
CA ASN A 406 20.64 2.53 15.80
C ASN A 406 20.63 1.09 16.29
N GLY A 407 20.36 0.15 15.42
CA GLY A 407 20.31 -1.28 15.74
C GLY A 407 18.90 -1.75 16.12
N GLY A 408 18.43 -2.76 15.40
CA GLY A 408 17.12 -3.33 15.57
C GLY A 408 15.98 -2.44 15.07
N ALA A 409 14.79 -2.99 15.08
CA ALA A 409 13.58 -2.28 14.75
C ALA A 409 13.00 -1.56 15.98
N ASN A 410 12.30 -0.46 15.74
CA ASN A 410 11.63 0.34 16.75
C ASN A 410 10.16 0.51 16.35
N PRO A 411 9.30 -0.47 16.62
CA PRO A 411 7.90 -0.40 16.23
C PRO A 411 7.22 0.79 16.93
N GLU A 412 6.59 1.65 16.13
CA GLU A 412 5.97 2.89 16.61
C GLU A 412 4.51 3.08 16.13
N GLY A 413 3.93 2.09 15.50
CA GLY A 413 2.53 2.06 15.08
C GLY A 413 2.22 2.60 13.70
N SER A 414 3.18 3.15 12.95
CA SER A 414 2.95 3.56 11.54
C SER A 414 2.84 2.37 10.60
N ALA A 415 2.14 2.56 9.48
CA ALA A 415 2.19 1.59 8.39
C ALA A 415 3.58 1.58 7.74
N PHE A 416 4.19 2.75 7.57
CA PHE A 416 5.56 2.90 7.10
C PHE A 416 6.34 3.84 8.02
N LEU A 417 7.47 3.38 8.50
CA LEU A 417 8.44 4.15 9.26
C LEU A 417 9.74 4.24 8.47
N GLY A 418 10.08 5.42 8.00
CA GLY A 418 11.38 5.75 7.43
C GLY A 418 12.27 6.38 8.49
N SER A 419 13.39 5.76 8.79
CA SER A 419 14.35 6.28 9.77
C SER A 419 15.74 6.29 9.15
N ALA A 420 16.03 7.35 8.38
CA ALA A 420 17.34 7.48 7.77
C ALA A 420 18.44 7.53 8.83
N GLN A 421 19.34 6.59 8.80
CA GLN A 421 20.40 6.44 9.79
C GLN A 421 21.69 5.99 9.13
N MET A 422 22.80 6.46 9.69
CA MET A 422 24.14 6.00 9.36
C MET A 422 24.61 5.05 10.47
N TYR A 423 25.10 3.91 10.07
CA TYR A 423 25.72 2.96 10.99
C TYR A 423 27.24 3.12 10.96
N ASP A 424 27.89 2.85 12.09
CA ASP A 424 29.36 2.81 12.14
C ASP A 424 29.84 1.73 11.17
N GLY A 425 30.67 2.14 10.20
CA GLY A 425 31.19 1.28 9.12
C GLY A 425 30.43 1.36 7.80
N CYS A 426 29.37 2.14 7.69
CA CYS A 426 28.82 2.49 6.37
C CYS A 426 29.83 3.26 5.53
N ILE A 427 30.06 2.82 4.30
CA ILE A 427 31.17 3.32 3.47
C ILE A 427 30.73 4.52 2.62
N ASN A 428 29.47 4.63 2.28
CA ASN A 428 28.98 5.60 1.31
C ASN A 428 27.79 6.39 1.84
N ASP A 429 27.41 7.42 1.09
CA ASP A 429 26.20 8.21 1.30
C ASP A 429 24.98 7.31 1.51
N SER A 430 24.62 7.08 2.75
CA SER A 430 23.42 6.32 3.07
C SER A 430 22.22 7.16 2.72
N SER A 431 21.43 6.71 1.75
CA SER A 431 20.18 7.36 1.38
C SER A 431 19.00 6.41 1.55
N LEU A 432 17.94 6.92 2.13
CA LEU A 432 16.62 6.31 2.15
C LEU A 432 15.76 6.97 1.06
N VAL A 433 15.45 6.22 0.02
CA VAL A 433 14.57 6.67 -1.06
C VAL A 433 13.25 5.92 -0.96
N VAL A 434 12.14 6.63 -0.82
CA VAL A 434 10.81 6.03 -0.69
C VAL A 434 9.89 6.55 -1.78
N ASN A 435 9.34 5.64 -2.57
CA ASN A 435 8.39 5.94 -3.63
C ASN A 435 7.05 5.26 -3.33
N ILE A 436 6.06 6.05 -2.92
CA ILE A 436 4.68 5.57 -2.72
C ILE A 436 3.89 5.96 -3.97
N LEU A 437 3.71 4.98 -4.85
CA LEU A 437 3.05 5.12 -6.15
C LEU A 437 1.62 4.57 -6.14
N GLY A 438 1.25 3.81 -5.11
CA GLY A 438 -0.03 3.12 -4.98
C GLY A 438 -0.15 2.42 -3.63
N GLY A 439 -1.12 1.52 -3.51
CA GLY A 439 -1.38 0.75 -2.31
C GLY A 439 -2.17 1.49 -1.24
N THR A 440 -2.42 0.81 -0.13
CA THR A 440 -3.06 1.37 1.06
C THR A 440 -2.11 1.24 2.26
N LEU A 441 -1.73 2.36 2.83
CA LEU A 441 -0.92 2.44 4.04
C LEU A 441 -1.84 2.85 5.19
N LYS A 442 -2.14 1.93 6.08
CA LYS A 442 -3.09 2.12 7.17
C LYS A 442 -2.40 2.00 8.52
N SER A 443 -2.58 2.99 9.38
CA SER A 443 -2.22 2.90 10.79
C SER A 443 -3.48 2.86 11.66
N VAL A 444 -3.46 2.00 12.68
CA VAL A 444 -4.56 1.90 13.65
C VAL A 444 -4.45 2.98 14.72
N ASN A 445 -3.23 3.31 15.16
CA ASN A 445 -2.99 4.21 16.29
C ASN A 445 -2.06 5.39 15.96
N GLY A 446 -1.36 5.34 14.84
CA GLY A 446 -0.32 6.32 14.46
C GLY A 446 -0.57 7.00 13.12
N ASN A 447 0.47 7.61 12.58
CA ASN A 447 0.47 8.15 11.22
C ASN A 447 0.48 7.02 10.19
N ALA A 448 0.01 7.30 8.98
CA ALA A 448 0.18 6.30 7.91
C ALA A 448 1.66 6.16 7.53
N VAL A 449 2.37 7.28 7.43
CA VAL A 449 3.82 7.33 7.15
C VAL A 449 4.49 8.24 8.17
N THR A 450 5.59 7.78 8.77
CA THR A 450 6.45 8.61 9.62
C THR A 450 7.88 8.58 9.07
N ILE A 451 8.51 9.75 8.96
CA ILE A 451 9.88 9.90 8.48
C ILE A 451 10.72 10.59 9.54
N TYR A 452 11.76 9.90 9.98
CA TYR A 452 12.81 10.46 10.83
C TYR A 452 14.09 10.65 10.02
N ASN A 453 14.62 11.83 10.01
CA ASN A 453 16.02 12.10 9.64
C ASN A 453 16.60 13.18 10.55
N THR A 454 16.95 12.78 11.75
CA THR A 454 17.51 13.67 12.77
C THR A 454 19.04 13.70 12.74
N GLU A 455 19.68 13.04 11.78
CA GLU A 455 21.13 13.11 11.60
C GLU A 455 21.52 14.45 11.00
N GLU A 456 22.53 15.08 11.61
CA GLU A 456 23.07 16.35 11.11
C GLU A 456 24.08 16.17 9.96
N LYS A 457 24.48 14.92 9.70
CA LYS A 457 25.43 14.59 8.64
C LYS A 457 24.78 14.71 7.26
N SER A 458 25.43 15.43 6.35
CA SER A 458 24.95 15.60 4.97
C SER A 458 24.85 14.30 4.19
N ASP A 459 25.58 13.28 4.62
CA ASP A 459 25.69 11.98 3.96
C ASP A 459 24.49 11.08 4.24
N VAL A 460 23.70 11.39 5.29
CA VAL A 460 22.46 10.67 5.59
C VAL A 460 21.28 11.41 4.97
N ARG A 461 20.77 10.89 3.87
CA ARG A 461 19.72 11.52 3.07
C ARG A 461 18.41 10.75 3.17
N ALA A 462 17.30 11.48 3.10
CA ALA A 462 15.96 10.92 2.97
C ALA A 462 15.19 11.63 1.85
N ASP A 463 14.84 10.91 0.80
CA ASP A 463 14.08 11.43 -0.33
C ASP A 463 12.77 10.62 -0.46
N ILE A 464 11.66 11.21 -0.07
CA ILE A 464 10.36 10.56 -0.03
C ILE A 464 9.43 11.21 -1.06
N SER A 465 8.77 10.39 -1.87
CA SER A 465 7.83 10.83 -2.88
C SER A 465 6.51 10.05 -2.74
N VAL A 466 5.43 10.76 -2.50
CA VAL A 466 4.06 10.21 -2.41
C VAL A 466 3.28 10.75 -3.59
N THR A 467 3.11 9.95 -4.64
CA THR A 467 2.40 10.32 -5.87
C THR A 467 1.13 9.52 -6.11
N GLY A 468 0.85 8.54 -5.26
CA GLY A 468 -0.34 7.71 -5.33
C GLY A 468 -0.59 6.96 -4.02
N GLY A 469 -1.58 6.10 -4.04
CA GLY A 469 -1.98 5.30 -2.88
C GLY A 469 -3.02 5.98 -1.99
N SER A 470 -3.46 5.26 -0.96
CA SER A 470 -4.38 5.72 0.07
C SER A 470 -3.65 5.73 1.41
N LEU A 471 -3.47 6.90 1.99
CA LEU A 471 -2.86 7.07 3.30
C LEU A 471 -3.96 7.18 4.35
N GLN A 472 -4.05 6.20 5.24
CA GLN A 472 -5.10 6.07 6.25
C GLN A 472 -4.50 6.13 7.65
N PRO A 473 -4.25 7.32 8.20
CA PRO A 473 -3.80 7.48 9.58
C PRO A 473 -4.92 7.16 10.58
N ALA A 474 -4.56 7.01 11.85
CA ALA A 474 -5.52 7.02 12.94
C ALA A 474 -6.15 8.42 13.09
N ALA A 475 -7.30 8.50 13.75
CA ALA A 475 -7.97 9.78 14.01
C ALA A 475 -7.03 10.75 14.76
N GLY A 476 -6.92 11.97 14.28
CA GLY A 476 -6.03 13.00 14.81
C GLY A 476 -4.53 12.79 14.56
N LYS A 477 -4.18 11.85 13.67
CA LYS A 477 -2.82 11.61 13.20
C LYS A 477 -2.65 12.03 11.75
N GLY A 478 -1.41 12.20 11.31
CA GLY A 478 -1.11 12.66 9.97
C GLY A 478 -1.01 11.56 8.93
N ALA A 479 -1.36 11.88 7.70
CA ALA A 479 -1.07 11.01 6.55
C ALA A 479 0.44 10.77 6.41
N VAL A 480 1.25 11.84 6.53
CA VAL A 480 2.71 11.78 6.58
C VAL A 480 3.20 12.70 7.70
N LYS A 481 4.10 12.23 8.54
CA LYS A 481 4.80 13.06 9.54
C LYS A 481 6.29 13.06 9.26
N VAL A 482 6.90 14.25 9.24
CA VAL A 482 8.33 14.45 8.95
C VAL A 482 9.00 15.06 10.20
N ILE A 483 9.98 14.36 10.73
CA ILE A 483 10.72 14.72 11.92
C ILE A 483 12.21 14.83 11.56
N THR A 484 12.77 16.04 11.64
CA THR A 484 14.18 16.29 11.34
C THR A 484 14.86 16.98 12.54
N SER A 485 16.17 17.11 12.51
CA SER A 485 16.90 17.96 13.45
C SER A 485 16.81 19.40 12.97
N GLY A 486 16.09 20.28 13.69
CA GLY A 486 15.88 21.69 13.33
C GLY A 486 14.73 21.91 12.35
N ASP A 487 14.54 23.17 11.95
CA ASP A 487 13.36 23.63 11.24
C ASP A 487 13.29 23.07 9.81
N ASN A 488 12.10 22.57 9.43
CA ASN A 488 11.76 22.21 8.08
C ASN A 488 11.31 23.47 7.31
N THR A 489 11.66 23.52 6.04
CA THR A 489 11.08 24.48 5.10
C THR A 489 10.03 23.79 4.26
N THR A 490 8.77 24.19 4.40
CA THR A 490 7.66 23.68 3.57
C THR A 490 7.30 24.72 2.51
N ARG A 491 7.08 24.27 1.29
CA ARG A 491 6.71 25.13 0.15
C ARG A 491 5.84 24.38 -0.84
N PHE A 492 5.13 25.15 -1.67
CA PHE A 492 4.43 24.61 -2.85
C PHE A 492 5.38 24.52 -4.03
N ASP A 493 5.29 23.43 -4.79
CA ASP A 493 5.89 23.30 -6.13
C ASP A 493 4.74 23.37 -7.16
N PRO A 494 4.48 24.52 -7.78
CA PRO A 494 3.34 24.73 -8.66
C PRO A 494 3.44 23.90 -9.95
N ASP A 495 4.64 23.60 -10.40
CA ASP A 495 4.87 22.82 -11.62
C ASP A 495 4.51 21.34 -11.40
N LYS A 496 4.81 20.81 -10.22
CA LYS A 496 4.54 19.41 -9.85
C LYS A 496 3.25 19.25 -9.07
N LYS A 497 2.61 20.34 -8.65
CA LYS A 497 1.44 20.34 -7.76
C LYS A 497 1.69 19.54 -6.48
N THR A 498 2.86 19.71 -5.92
CA THR A 498 3.28 19.04 -4.69
C THR A 498 3.41 20.04 -3.55
N LEU A 499 3.28 19.53 -2.34
CA LEU A 499 3.66 20.22 -1.13
C LEU A 499 4.95 19.58 -0.63
N ASP A 500 6.05 20.32 -0.75
CA ASP A 500 7.39 19.82 -0.48
C ASP A 500 7.88 20.32 0.88
N THR A 501 8.27 19.42 1.77
CA THR A 501 9.02 19.74 2.99
C THR A 501 10.47 19.38 2.81
N MET A 502 11.34 20.31 3.08
CA MET A 502 12.76 20.18 2.81
C MET A 502 13.61 20.64 3.98
N LYS A 503 14.68 19.88 4.19
CA LYS A 503 15.88 20.26 4.91
C LYS A 503 17.09 19.95 4.04
N SER A 504 18.30 20.35 4.44
CA SER A 504 19.52 20.11 3.65
C SER A 504 19.72 18.67 3.19
N ASN A 505 19.26 17.70 3.97
CA ASN A 505 19.40 16.25 3.71
C ASN A 505 18.08 15.48 3.68
N THR A 506 16.93 16.15 3.69
CA THR A 506 15.61 15.50 3.71
C THR A 506 14.70 16.23 2.74
N THR A 507 14.06 15.45 1.85
CA THR A 507 13.03 15.95 0.94
C THR A 507 11.82 15.03 1.03
N VAL A 508 10.65 15.60 1.35
CA VAL A 508 9.37 14.90 1.32
C VAL A 508 8.45 15.63 0.37
N LYS A 509 8.01 14.95 -0.69
CA LYS A 509 7.11 15.46 -1.72
C LYS A 509 5.80 14.71 -1.66
N VAL A 510 4.71 15.44 -1.47
CA VAL A 510 3.38 14.85 -1.43
C VAL A 510 2.51 15.49 -2.50
N ALA A 511 2.12 14.71 -3.50
CA ALA A 511 1.43 15.17 -4.70
C ALA A 511 -0.08 14.93 -4.67
N LYS A 512 -0.58 14.05 -3.81
CA LYS A 512 -1.97 13.59 -3.88
C LYS A 512 -2.56 13.28 -2.50
N ASP A 513 -3.86 13.55 -2.39
CA ASP A 513 -4.71 13.21 -1.23
C ASP A 513 -4.23 13.82 0.11
N VAL A 514 -3.52 14.95 0.03
CA VAL A 514 -3.14 15.75 1.18
C VAL A 514 -3.65 17.17 0.99
N ALA A 515 -4.57 17.58 1.86
CA ALA A 515 -5.19 18.89 1.81
C ALA A 515 -4.33 19.97 2.46
N ALA A 516 -3.57 19.61 3.50
CA ALA A 516 -2.75 20.56 4.22
C ALA A 516 -1.53 19.91 4.90
N ALA A 517 -0.54 20.73 5.25
CA ALA A 517 0.58 20.36 6.10
C ALA A 517 0.75 21.38 7.23
N ALA A 518 0.97 20.90 8.45
CA ALA A 518 1.24 21.74 9.61
C ALA A 518 2.68 21.53 10.11
N THR A 519 3.41 22.62 10.33
CA THR A 519 4.76 22.60 10.91
C THR A 519 4.70 23.19 12.33
N ASP A 520 5.10 22.41 13.32
CA ASP A 520 5.11 22.81 14.72
C ASP A 520 6.38 23.61 15.12
N ARG A 521 6.47 24.05 16.39
CA ARG A 521 7.64 24.79 16.91
C ARG A 521 8.96 24.05 16.82
N ASP A 522 8.91 22.72 16.90
CA ASP A 522 10.12 21.90 16.83
C ASP A 522 10.56 21.70 15.38
N GLY A 523 9.87 22.32 14.41
CA GLY A 523 10.14 22.18 12.97
C GLY A 523 9.68 20.85 12.40
N LYS A 524 8.86 20.08 13.11
CA LYS A 524 8.27 18.83 12.60
C LYS A 524 7.09 19.15 11.70
N THR A 525 7.04 18.57 10.52
CA THR A 525 5.93 18.77 9.59
C THR A 525 5.05 17.54 9.51
N THR A 526 3.75 17.75 9.60
CA THR A 526 2.74 16.70 9.47
C THR A 526 1.77 17.07 8.35
N TYR A 527 1.56 16.15 7.42
CA TYR A 527 0.62 16.26 6.32
C TYR A 527 -0.71 15.61 6.71
N TYR A 528 -1.80 16.25 6.38
CA TYR A 528 -3.15 15.82 6.73
C TYR A 528 -4.03 15.64 5.49
N ASN A 529 -4.96 14.70 5.57
CA ASN A 529 -5.90 14.44 4.49
C ASN A 529 -6.98 15.53 4.36
N THR A 530 -7.23 16.27 5.44
CA THR A 530 -8.17 17.38 5.46
C THR A 530 -7.56 18.63 6.10
N VAL A 531 -8.08 19.80 5.75
CA VAL A 531 -7.67 21.08 6.34
C VAL A 531 -8.10 21.16 7.80
N GLU A 532 -9.26 20.60 8.16
CA GLU A 532 -9.76 20.57 9.53
C GLU A 532 -8.84 19.78 10.46
N GLU A 533 -8.31 18.65 10.00
CA GLU A 533 -7.33 17.88 10.80
C GLU A 533 -6.04 18.67 11.02
N ALA A 534 -5.56 19.38 10.02
CA ALA A 534 -4.38 20.23 10.13
C ALA A 534 -4.60 21.38 11.12
N LEU A 535 -5.76 22.03 11.05
CA LEU A 535 -6.15 23.10 11.99
C LEU A 535 -6.36 22.56 13.40
N GLY A 536 -6.96 21.37 13.54
CA GLY A 536 -7.17 20.71 14.84
C GLY A 536 -5.87 20.27 15.52
N SER A 537 -4.75 20.20 14.78
CA SER A 537 -3.42 19.93 15.35
C SER A 537 -2.78 21.13 16.03
N ASN A 538 -3.40 22.31 15.94
CA ASN A 538 -2.95 23.51 16.61
C ASN A 538 -3.13 23.33 18.14
N THR A 539 -2.02 23.16 18.87
CA THR A 539 -2.02 23.02 20.31
C THR A 539 -1.76 24.38 20.97
N GLU A 540 -2.24 24.56 22.21
CA GLU A 540 -2.18 25.81 22.97
C GLU A 540 -0.77 26.44 23.09
N ASP A 541 0.28 25.68 22.81
CA ASP A 541 1.68 26.09 22.97
C ASP A 541 2.44 26.41 21.68
N GLY A 542 1.82 26.37 20.48
CA GLY A 542 2.60 26.32 19.26
C GLY A 542 2.36 27.43 18.24
N ASN A 543 3.45 28.09 17.82
CA ASN A 543 3.51 28.72 16.51
C ASN A 543 3.36 27.63 15.47
N ILE A 544 2.26 27.60 14.74
CA ILE A 544 2.04 26.62 13.69
C ILE A 544 1.94 27.33 12.36
N HIS A 545 2.74 26.87 11.43
CA HIS A 545 2.64 27.26 10.04
C HIS A 545 1.86 26.16 9.30
N ILE A 546 0.67 26.49 8.81
CA ILE A 546 -0.19 25.56 8.10
C ILE A 546 -0.21 25.91 6.62
N TYR A 547 0.16 24.95 5.79
CA TYR A 547 0.12 25.05 4.33
C TYR A 547 -1.15 24.36 3.82
N ILE A 548 -1.96 25.09 3.03
CA ILE A 548 -3.25 24.63 2.51
C ILE A 548 -3.13 24.45 1.00
N ASN A 549 -3.44 23.27 0.50
CA ASN A 549 -3.29 22.88 -0.90
C ASN A 549 -4.63 22.65 -1.62
N GLU A 550 -5.75 22.86 -0.95
CA GLU A 550 -7.08 22.76 -1.56
C GLU A 550 -7.99 23.90 -1.11
N ASN A 551 -9.01 24.18 -1.93
CA ASN A 551 -10.00 25.21 -1.61
C ASN A 551 -10.70 24.88 -0.29
N SER A 552 -10.68 25.82 0.63
CA SER A 552 -11.15 25.58 1.98
C SER A 552 -11.87 26.81 2.53
N SER A 553 -12.73 26.59 3.52
CA SER A 553 -13.33 27.64 4.33
C SER A 553 -12.97 27.40 5.78
N VAL A 554 -12.32 28.35 6.39
CA VAL A 554 -11.90 28.28 7.79
C VAL A 554 -12.56 29.39 8.59
N LYS A 555 -12.73 29.17 9.87
CA LYS A 555 -13.17 30.23 10.78
C LYS A 555 -11.98 31.08 11.19
N GLN A 556 -12.22 32.35 11.55
CA GLN A 556 -11.17 33.25 12.00
C GLN A 556 -10.48 32.74 13.28
N GLU A 557 -11.21 31.99 14.11
CA GLU A 557 -10.67 31.33 15.31
C GLU A 557 -9.54 30.31 15.00
N ALA A 558 -9.49 29.80 13.76
CA ALA A 558 -8.39 28.92 13.34
C ALA A 558 -7.04 29.65 13.19
N LEU A 559 -7.07 30.98 13.16
CA LEU A 559 -5.91 31.88 13.14
C LEU A 559 -5.56 32.43 14.52
N GLU A 560 -6.34 32.07 15.57
CA GLU A 560 -6.02 32.46 16.95
C GLU A 560 -4.77 31.72 17.44
N GLY A 561 -3.94 32.45 18.12
CA GLY A 561 -2.70 31.99 18.71
C GLY A 561 -1.53 32.90 18.38
N GLU A 562 -0.52 32.92 19.22
CA GLU A 562 0.69 33.67 18.92
C GLU A 562 1.40 33.04 17.71
N ASN A 563 1.36 33.77 16.57
CA ASN A 563 2.07 33.44 15.32
C ASN A 563 1.52 32.24 14.50
N VAL A 564 0.20 32.02 14.51
CA VAL A 564 -0.40 31.09 13.54
C VAL A 564 -0.41 31.74 12.17
N ILE A 565 0.18 31.07 11.19
CA ILE A 565 0.27 31.52 9.81
C ILE A 565 -0.36 30.43 8.90
N LEU A 566 -1.38 30.83 8.14
CA LEU A 566 -1.92 29.97 7.09
C LEU A 566 -1.29 30.38 5.75
N THR A 567 -0.61 29.48 5.07
CA THR A 567 -0.10 29.70 3.71
C THR A 567 -0.90 28.85 2.73
N VAL A 568 -1.41 29.47 1.69
CA VAL A 568 -2.30 28.85 0.71
C VAL A 568 -1.58 28.74 -0.63
N ALA A 569 -1.70 27.57 -1.28
CA ALA A 569 -1.08 27.30 -2.58
C ALA A 569 -1.55 28.30 -3.67
N PRO A 570 -0.74 28.54 -4.69
CA PRO A 570 -1.14 29.35 -5.84
C PRO A 570 -2.41 28.83 -6.51
N GLY A 571 -3.39 29.70 -6.69
CA GLY A 571 -4.68 29.34 -7.30
C GLY A 571 -5.69 28.67 -6.37
N VAL A 572 -5.32 28.35 -5.15
CA VAL A 572 -6.21 27.85 -4.10
C VAL A 572 -6.92 29.03 -3.42
N VAL A 573 -8.20 28.84 -3.10
CA VAL A 573 -9.03 29.85 -2.45
C VAL A 573 -9.25 29.44 -1.01
N LEU A 574 -8.84 30.30 -0.08
CA LEU A 574 -9.16 30.20 1.34
C LEU A 574 -10.21 31.24 1.69
N GLU A 575 -11.31 30.79 2.24
CA GLU A 575 -12.33 31.67 2.80
C GLU A 575 -12.20 31.69 4.32
N VAL A 576 -11.97 32.85 4.88
CA VAL A 576 -12.03 33.04 6.34
C VAL A 576 -13.41 33.56 6.70
N THR A 577 -14.20 32.78 7.43
CA THR A 577 -15.57 33.10 7.86
C THR A 577 -15.62 33.37 9.34
N SER A 578 -16.64 34.13 9.79
CA SER A 578 -16.83 34.61 11.15
C SER A 578 -15.66 35.48 11.67
N GLY A 579 -15.93 36.30 12.65
CA GLY A 579 -15.00 37.31 13.05
C GLY A 579 -14.79 37.34 14.57
N ILE A 580 -13.56 37.57 14.98
CA ILE A 580 -13.21 37.89 16.36
C ILE A 580 -13.22 39.40 16.49
N ASP A 581 -13.99 39.92 17.46
CA ASP A 581 -14.10 41.35 17.72
C ASP A 581 -12.70 41.99 17.91
N GLY A 582 -12.44 43.03 17.14
CA GLY A 582 -11.15 43.74 17.21
C GLY A 582 -10.00 43.11 16.44
N MET A 583 -10.20 42.03 15.68
CA MET A 583 -9.21 41.39 14.84
C MET A 583 -9.58 41.43 13.36
N ILE A 584 -8.56 41.52 12.50
CA ILE A 584 -8.70 41.43 11.05
C ILE A 584 -7.73 40.41 10.48
N VAL A 585 -8.07 39.84 9.33
CA VAL A 585 -7.19 38.93 8.58
C VAL A 585 -6.33 39.73 7.60
N LYS A 586 -5.02 39.66 7.79
CA LYS A 586 -4.02 40.22 6.87
C LYS A 586 -3.67 39.16 5.83
N GLU A 587 -3.89 39.49 4.53
CA GLU A 587 -3.45 38.65 3.42
C GLU A 587 -2.17 39.25 2.81
N THR A 588 -1.16 38.41 2.62
CA THR A 588 0.09 38.75 1.90
C THR A 588 0.24 37.83 0.71
N VAL A 589 0.42 38.36 -0.48
CA VAL A 589 0.63 37.60 -1.72
C VAL A 589 2.12 37.53 -2.01
N HIS A 590 2.62 36.30 -2.23
CA HIS A 590 4.02 36.04 -2.54
C HIS A 590 4.30 36.02 -4.05
N GLU A 591 5.58 36.11 -4.44
CA GLU A 591 6.00 36.10 -5.83
C GLU A 591 5.65 34.81 -6.59
N ASP A 592 5.56 33.67 -5.87
CA ASP A 592 5.15 32.38 -6.42
C ASP A 592 3.63 32.25 -6.58
N GLY A 593 2.86 33.27 -6.20
CA GLY A 593 1.40 33.29 -6.23
C GLY A 593 0.74 32.63 -5.02
N SER A 594 1.51 32.12 -4.06
CA SER A 594 0.97 31.70 -2.77
C SER A 594 0.51 32.88 -1.94
N LYS A 595 -0.34 32.63 -0.95
CA LYS A 595 -0.89 33.66 -0.09
C LYS A 595 -0.73 33.26 1.37
N THR A 596 -0.36 34.22 2.21
CA THR A 596 -0.28 34.05 3.65
C THR A 596 -1.38 34.82 4.34
N TYR A 597 -2.02 34.22 5.32
CA TYR A 597 -3.08 34.82 6.14
C TYR A 597 -2.65 34.84 7.61
N GLU A 598 -2.75 35.98 8.22
CA GLU A 598 -2.40 36.23 9.61
C GLU A 598 -3.52 37.01 10.32
N LEU A 599 -3.75 36.77 11.61
CA LEU A 599 -4.67 37.53 12.41
C LEU A 599 -3.93 38.71 13.05
N VAL A 600 -4.40 39.91 12.79
CA VAL A 600 -3.81 41.14 13.34
C VAL A 600 -4.87 42.04 13.98
N ASN A 601 -4.46 42.90 14.91
CA ASN A 601 -5.38 43.84 15.57
C ASN A 601 -6.03 44.81 14.59
N ALA A 602 -7.34 45.01 14.74
CA ALA A 602 -8.22 45.80 13.84
C ALA A 602 -8.12 47.32 14.01
N GLU A 603 -7.07 47.87 14.61
CA GLU A 603 -6.98 49.34 14.81
C GLU A 603 -7.06 50.14 13.49
N GLU A 604 -7.05 49.56 12.31
CA GLU A 604 -6.98 50.20 11.01
C GLU A 604 -8.09 49.96 9.99
N LEU A 605 -8.95 48.91 10.11
CA LEU A 605 -10.00 48.68 9.11
C LEU A 605 -11.28 48.06 9.67
N SER A 606 -12.34 48.88 9.75
CA SER A 606 -13.66 48.42 10.19
C SER A 606 -14.42 47.64 9.09
N ALA A 607 -15.41 46.82 9.51
CA ALA A 607 -16.27 46.12 8.56
C ALA A 607 -17.11 47.10 7.72
N PRO A 608 -17.46 46.76 6.48
CA PRO A 608 -18.37 47.54 5.67
C PRO A 608 -19.73 47.73 6.34
N LYS A 609 -20.36 48.86 6.08
CA LYS A 609 -21.70 49.23 6.57
C LYS A 609 -22.72 49.21 5.44
N ASN A 610 -23.99 49.12 5.79
CA ASN A 610 -25.11 49.19 4.85
C ASN A 610 -25.00 48.18 3.68
N VAL A 611 -24.54 46.95 4.00
CA VAL A 611 -24.44 45.91 2.97
C VAL A 611 -25.83 45.48 2.53
N THR A 612 -26.10 45.63 1.25
CA THR A 612 -27.42 45.31 0.67
C THR A 612 -27.25 44.56 -0.64
N VAL A 613 -28.25 43.74 -0.95
CA VAL A 613 -28.40 43.11 -2.27
C VAL A 613 -29.67 43.66 -2.94
N THR A 614 -29.52 44.09 -4.15
CA THR A 614 -30.67 44.47 -5.00
C THR A 614 -30.76 43.51 -6.19
N ALA A 615 -31.97 43.13 -6.56
CA ALA A 615 -32.26 42.34 -7.75
C ALA A 615 -32.92 43.20 -8.82
N ASP A 616 -32.55 43.09 -10.08
CA ASP A 616 -33.23 43.74 -11.20
C ASP A 616 -34.67 43.26 -11.34
N CYS A 617 -34.92 42.02 -11.00
CA CYS A 617 -36.25 41.42 -10.84
C CYS A 617 -36.18 40.28 -9.84
N LYS A 618 -37.28 40.02 -9.12
CA LYS A 618 -37.32 38.91 -8.11
C LYS A 618 -37.89 37.62 -8.67
N THR A 619 -38.50 37.67 -9.84
CA THR A 619 -39.11 36.52 -10.47
C THR A 619 -38.84 36.56 -11.96
N VAL A 620 -38.30 35.47 -12.47
CA VAL A 620 -38.07 35.26 -13.91
C VAL A 620 -38.57 33.86 -14.30
N HIS A 621 -38.67 33.70 -15.58
CA HIS A 621 -39.01 32.42 -16.18
C HIS A 621 -37.75 31.63 -16.50
N ILE A 622 -37.81 30.31 -16.41
CA ILE A 622 -36.67 29.41 -16.74
C ILE A 622 -36.04 29.79 -18.09
N GLY A 623 -34.70 29.81 -18.15
CA GLY A 623 -33.93 30.29 -19.28
C GLY A 623 -33.65 31.79 -19.26
N LYS A 624 -34.16 32.53 -18.29
CA LYS A 624 -33.80 33.92 -18.02
C LYS A 624 -32.94 34.01 -16.77
N LYS A 625 -32.16 35.08 -16.68
CA LYS A 625 -31.29 35.36 -15.55
C LYS A 625 -31.84 36.49 -14.71
N ILE A 626 -31.62 36.38 -13.39
CA ILE A 626 -31.81 37.49 -12.46
C ILE A 626 -30.44 38.09 -12.18
N ARG A 627 -30.29 39.39 -12.26
CA ARG A 627 -29.06 40.06 -11.87
C ARG A 627 -29.16 40.60 -10.47
N LEU A 628 -28.26 40.15 -9.61
CA LEU A 628 -28.11 40.66 -8.26
C LEU A 628 -26.93 41.61 -8.23
N LYS A 629 -27.10 42.73 -7.50
CA LYS A 629 -26.07 43.72 -7.30
C LYS A 629 -25.88 43.99 -5.81
N ALA A 630 -24.66 43.80 -5.34
CA ALA A 630 -24.22 44.15 -4.01
C ALA A 630 -23.93 45.66 -3.90
N SER A 631 -24.16 46.22 -2.75
CA SER A 631 -23.74 47.57 -2.36
C SER A 631 -23.31 47.57 -0.91
N ALA A 632 -22.24 48.28 -0.61
CA ALA A 632 -21.71 48.48 0.74
C ALA A 632 -21.12 49.87 0.87
N GLU A 633 -21.03 50.39 2.09
CA GLU A 633 -20.41 51.66 2.43
C GLU A 633 -19.28 51.44 3.45
N HIS A 634 -18.25 52.28 3.42
CA HIS A 634 -17.16 52.28 4.38
C HIS A 634 -16.76 53.70 4.74
N ASP A 635 -16.32 53.90 5.98
CA ASP A 635 -15.91 55.23 6.48
C ASP A 635 -14.60 55.72 5.81
N THR A 636 -13.75 54.78 5.43
CA THR A 636 -12.48 55.07 4.72
C THR A 636 -12.71 55.15 3.21
N LYS A 637 -12.35 56.29 2.60
CA LYS A 637 -12.67 56.63 1.21
C LYS A 637 -11.85 55.87 0.13
N GLN A 638 -10.92 55.05 0.48
CA GLN A 638 -9.97 54.35 -0.46
C GLN A 638 -9.94 52.84 -0.26
N VAL A 639 -11.04 52.27 0.14
CA VAL A 639 -11.17 50.81 0.25
C VAL A 639 -11.74 50.20 -1.03
N ASN A 640 -11.22 49.09 -1.40
CA ASN A 640 -11.83 48.15 -2.36
C ASN A 640 -12.75 47.18 -1.60
N TYR A 641 -13.58 46.44 -2.33
CA TYR A 641 -14.49 45.49 -1.72
C TYR A 641 -14.26 44.12 -2.34
N LEU A 642 -14.19 43.07 -1.48
CA LEU A 642 -14.33 41.68 -1.85
C LEU A 642 -15.75 41.21 -1.55
N TYR A 643 -16.30 40.35 -2.39
CA TYR A 643 -17.65 39.84 -2.30
C TYR A 643 -17.68 38.34 -2.23
N ARG A 644 -18.53 37.79 -1.36
CA ARG A 644 -18.87 36.38 -1.28
C ARG A 644 -20.37 36.21 -1.34
N TRP A 645 -20.83 35.41 -2.26
CA TRP A 645 -22.24 35.17 -2.44
C TRP A 645 -22.69 33.85 -1.86
N TYR A 646 -23.88 33.87 -1.28
CA TYR A 646 -24.50 32.71 -0.65
C TYR A 646 -25.87 32.45 -1.29
N LYS A 647 -26.24 31.16 -1.48
CA LYS A 647 -27.55 30.68 -1.85
C LYS A 647 -28.09 29.79 -0.76
N ASP A 648 -29.24 30.14 -0.19
CA ASP A 648 -29.89 29.40 0.90
C ASP A 648 -28.94 29.11 2.09
N GLY A 649 -28.01 30.03 2.35
CA GLY A 649 -26.97 29.91 3.38
C GLY A 649 -25.68 29.20 2.96
N ALA A 650 -25.63 28.52 1.81
CA ALA A 650 -24.45 27.89 1.28
C ALA A 650 -23.68 28.86 0.37
N LEU A 651 -22.35 28.83 0.49
CA LEU A 651 -21.43 29.64 -0.29
C LEU A 651 -21.48 29.26 -1.77
N LEU A 652 -21.45 30.25 -2.64
CA LEU A 652 -21.34 30.11 -4.10
C LEU A 652 -19.86 30.30 -4.50
N ASN A 653 -19.13 29.19 -4.65
CA ASN A 653 -17.73 29.21 -5.02
C ASN A 653 -17.48 29.95 -6.34
N GLY A 654 -16.50 30.84 -6.34
CA GLY A 654 -16.12 31.65 -7.51
C GLY A 654 -17.01 32.88 -7.79
N ALA A 655 -18.02 33.13 -6.99
CA ALA A 655 -18.86 34.32 -7.08
C ALA A 655 -18.25 35.46 -6.24
N VAL A 656 -17.28 36.17 -6.83
CA VAL A 656 -16.45 37.20 -6.15
C VAL A 656 -16.70 38.62 -6.66
N SER A 657 -17.67 38.80 -7.56
CA SER A 657 -18.02 40.11 -8.14
C SER A 657 -19.13 40.83 -7.37
N ALA A 658 -19.16 42.15 -7.41
CA ALA A 658 -20.28 42.95 -6.92
C ALA A 658 -21.61 42.59 -7.60
N GLU A 659 -21.60 41.95 -8.73
CA GLU A 659 -22.78 41.54 -9.48
C GLU A 659 -22.76 40.00 -9.68
N LEU A 660 -23.93 39.38 -9.47
CA LEU A 660 -24.14 37.94 -9.64
C LEU A 660 -25.33 37.69 -10.56
N GLU A 661 -25.16 36.88 -11.58
CA GLU A 661 -26.26 36.39 -12.42
C GLU A 661 -26.71 35.00 -11.93
N VAL A 662 -28.02 34.86 -11.62
CA VAL A 662 -28.57 33.60 -11.13
C VAL A 662 -29.68 33.08 -12.01
N THR A 663 -29.76 31.77 -12.17
CA THR A 663 -30.72 31.04 -13.02
C THR A 663 -31.60 30.09 -12.23
N GLU A 664 -31.45 30.05 -10.91
CA GLU A 664 -32.13 29.13 -10.01
C GLU A 664 -32.88 29.89 -8.92
N SER A 665 -33.98 29.29 -8.43
CA SER A 665 -34.68 29.80 -7.27
C SER A 665 -33.84 29.62 -6.00
N GLY A 666 -33.92 30.60 -5.10
CA GLY A 666 -33.20 30.56 -3.82
C GLY A 666 -33.22 31.90 -3.09
N ASN A 667 -32.69 31.87 -1.87
CA ASN A 667 -32.44 33.10 -1.09
C ASN A 667 -30.96 33.45 -1.23
N TYR A 668 -30.69 34.58 -1.86
CA TYR A 668 -29.32 35.00 -2.15
C TYR A 668 -28.90 36.12 -1.21
N ALA A 669 -27.73 35.97 -0.59
CA ALA A 669 -27.11 36.97 0.25
C ALA A 669 -25.67 37.20 -0.17
N VAL A 670 -25.12 38.36 0.15
CA VAL A 670 -23.71 38.70 -0.08
C VAL A 670 -23.05 39.05 1.25
N GLU A 671 -21.84 38.63 1.41
CA GLU A 671 -20.93 39.10 2.45
C GLU A 671 -19.86 39.96 1.79
N VAL A 672 -19.64 41.16 2.32
CA VAL A 672 -18.72 42.13 1.75
C VAL A 672 -17.66 42.47 2.76
N PHE A 673 -16.40 42.47 2.30
CA PHE A 673 -15.22 42.80 3.07
C PHE A 673 -14.62 44.09 2.49
N ALA A 674 -14.19 45.02 3.34
CA ALA A 674 -13.38 46.14 2.91
C ALA A 674 -11.92 45.69 2.78
N VAL A 675 -11.24 46.15 1.74
CA VAL A 675 -9.84 45.82 1.46
C VAL A 675 -9.05 47.14 1.30
N LEU A 676 -7.99 47.27 2.04
CA LEU A 676 -7.07 48.39 2.00
C LEU A 676 -5.66 47.91 1.65
N GLU A 677 -5.10 48.43 0.55
CA GLU A 677 -3.70 48.21 0.22
C GLU A 677 -2.85 49.32 0.84
N LYS A 678 -1.89 48.92 1.71
CA LYS A 678 -0.98 49.84 2.38
C LYS A 678 0.41 49.21 2.47
N ASP A 679 1.42 49.88 1.96
CA ASP A 679 2.83 49.53 2.04
C ASP A 679 3.14 48.11 1.52
N GLY A 680 2.43 47.65 0.46
CA GLY A 680 2.58 46.30 -0.11
C GLY A 680 1.88 45.20 0.67
N THR A 681 1.08 45.57 1.66
CA THR A 681 0.26 44.66 2.47
C THR A 681 -1.21 44.92 2.19
N THR A 682 -1.97 43.85 2.02
CA THR A 682 -3.44 43.93 1.85
C THR A 682 -4.09 43.62 3.19
N LEU A 683 -4.77 44.62 3.77
CA LEU A 683 -5.60 44.49 4.95
C LEU A 683 -7.04 44.19 4.53
N THR A 684 -7.65 43.14 5.06
CA THR A 684 -9.02 42.77 4.79
C THR A 684 -9.84 42.85 6.08
N SER A 685 -10.91 43.64 6.09
CA SER A 685 -11.80 43.79 7.23
C SER A 685 -12.58 42.48 7.54
N LEU A 686 -13.27 42.47 8.67
CA LEU A 686 -14.37 41.54 8.90
C LEU A 686 -15.44 41.67 7.83
N GLY A 687 -16.12 40.56 7.49
CA GLY A 687 -17.22 40.55 6.56
C GLY A 687 -18.50 41.07 7.16
N ALA A 688 -19.23 41.87 6.38
CA ALA A 688 -20.59 42.25 6.71
C ALA A 688 -21.55 41.58 5.72
N LYS A 689 -22.62 40.93 6.24
CA LYS A 689 -23.63 40.22 5.43
C LYS A 689 -24.86 41.09 5.17
N SER A 690 -25.40 40.93 3.98
CA SER A 690 -26.69 41.49 3.62
C SER A 690 -27.82 40.60 4.12
N ASP A 691 -29.02 41.18 4.24
CA ASP A 691 -30.24 40.42 4.27
C ASP A 691 -30.42 39.64 2.94
N PRO A 692 -31.00 38.44 3.00
CA PRO A 692 -31.17 37.63 1.81
C PRO A 692 -32.29 38.15 0.91
N VAL A 693 -32.03 38.10 -0.41
CA VAL A 693 -33.04 38.43 -1.43
C VAL A 693 -33.55 37.10 -2.01
N LYS A 694 -34.88 36.93 -1.93
CA LYS A 694 -35.54 35.76 -2.54
C LYS A 694 -35.69 35.93 -4.04
N CYS A 695 -35.11 35.05 -4.80
CA CYS A 695 -35.26 34.93 -6.26
C CYS A 695 -36.14 33.73 -6.61
N THR A 696 -36.99 33.86 -7.58
CA THR A 696 -37.89 32.79 -8.02
C THR A 696 -37.77 32.60 -9.51
N VAL A 697 -37.51 31.36 -9.94
CA VAL A 697 -37.50 30.96 -11.35
C VAL A 697 -38.68 30.03 -11.58
N THR A 698 -39.61 30.43 -12.42
CA THR A 698 -40.83 29.67 -12.73
C THR A 698 -40.57 28.70 -13.89
N PRO A 699 -41.20 27.53 -13.86
CA PRO A 699 -41.04 26.53 -14.94
C PRO A 699 -41.65 26.97 -16.26
N HIS A 700 -41.41 26.27 -17.31
CA HIS A 700 -42.06 26.46 -18.59
C HIS A 700 -43.56 26.12 -18.50
N GLU A 701 -44.40 26.98 -18.99
CA GLU A 701 -45.82 26.70 -19.30
C GLU A 701 -45.95 26.56 -20.83
N TYR A 702 -46.16 25.38 -21.32
CA TYR A 702 -46.30 25.09 -22.73
C TYR A 702 -47.78 25.20 -23.14
N GLU A 703 -48.02 25.81 -24.34
CA GLU A 703 -49.37 25.86 -24.93
C GLU A 703 -49.84 24.43 -25.22
N GLU A 704 -51.12 24.15 -24.93
CA GLU A 704 -51.74 22.87 -25.30
C GLU A 704 -51.88 22.72 -26.82
N LYS A 705 -51.89 23.85 -27.50
CA LYS A 705 -52.00 23.87 -28.96
C LYS A 705 -50.68 23.63 -29.61
N TRP A 706 -50.67 22.72 -30.60
CA TRP A 706 -49.50 22.45 -31.42
C TRP A 706 -49.13 23.64 -32.30
N SER A 707 -47.92 24.07 -32.23
CA SER A 707 -47.24 24.91 -33.20
C SER A 707 -46.56 24.03 -34.22
N SER A 708 -46.43 24.44 -35.47
CA SER A 708 -45.83 23.65 -36.53
C SER A 708 -45.25 24.52 -37.65
N ASP A 709 -44.27 24.00 -38.30
CA ASP A 709 -43.74 24.52 -39.58
C ASP A 709 -43.86 23.46 -40.68
N GLY A 710 -43.19 23.64 -41.81
CA GLY A 710 -43.24 22.69 -42.91
C GLY A 710 -42.56 21.33 -42.68
N LYS A 711 -41.89 21.12 -41.52
CA LYS A 711 -41.12 19.90 -41.22
C LYS A 711 -41.53 19.24 -39.91
N VAL A 712 -41.72 20.03 -38.85
CA VAL A 712 -41.94 19.52 -37.49
C VAL A 712 -43.10 20.25 -36.82
N HIS A 713 -43.60 19.65 -35.73
CA HIS A 713 -44.56 20.28 -34.82
C HIS A 713 -43.97 20.20 -33.41
N TRP A 714 -44.43 21.12 -32.52
CA TRP A 714 -43.98 21.26 -31.15
C TRP A 714 -45.02 21.97 -30.28
N HIS A 715 -44.91 21.81 -28.97
CA HIS A 715 -45.56 22.73 -28.05
C HIS A 715 -44.61 23.88 -27.69
N GLU A 716 -45.12 25.07 -27.67
CA GLU A 716 -44.34 26.28 -27.45
C GLU A 716 -44.64 26.89 -26.07
N CYS A 717 -43.57 27.23 -25.34
CA CYS A 717 -43.77 27.94 -24.10
C CYS A 717 -44.39 29.32 -24.32
N THR A 718 -45.42 29.61 -23.53
CA THR A 718 -46.19 30.87 -23.68
C THR A 718 -45.35 32.12 -23.51
N ILE A 719 -44.28 32.02 -22.71
CA ILE A 719 -43.44 33.15 -22.29
C ILE A 719 -42.14 33.23 -23.10
N CYS A 720 -41.31 32.15 -23.12
CA CYS A 720 -39.95 32.21 -23.70
C CYS A 720 -39.83 31.62 -25.07
N LYS A 721 -40.92 31.05 -25.60
CA LYS A 721 -40.98 30.42 -26.95
C LYS A 721 -40.08 29.17 -27.07
N ASN A 722 -39.67 28.61 -25.93
CA ASN A 722 -38.98 27.32 -25.97
C ASN A 722 -39.91 26.22 -26.48
N LYS A 723 -39.37 25.26 -27.19
CA LYS A 723 -40.11 24.19 -27.83
C LYS A 723 -39.93 22.88 -27.05
N THR A 724 -41.02 22.15 -26.86
CA THR A 724 -41.01 20.77 -26.35
C THR A 724 -41.77 19.85 -27.32
N ASP A 725 -41.60 18.55 -27.21
CA ASP A 725 -42.27 17.55 -28.02
C ASP A 725 -42.09 17.75 -29.54
N VAL A 726 -40.89 18.21 -29.89
CA VAL A 726 -40.54 18.44 -31.31
C VAL A 726 -40.48 17.13 -32.06
N ALA A 727 -41.38 16.93 -32.99
CA ALA A 727 -41.43 15.71 -33.82
C ALA A 727 -41.74 16.04 -35.27
N GLU A 728 -41.33 15.20 -36.18
CA GLU A 728 -41.68 15.29 -37.59
C GLU A 728 -43.16 15.00 -37.80
N HIS A 729 -43.74 15.60 -38.88
CA HIS A 729 -45.14 15.40 -39.19
C HIS A 729 -45.46 13.98 -39.55
N THR A 730 -46.41 13.37 -38.86
CA THR A 730 -47.00 12.08 -39.21
C THR A 730 -48.27 12.35 -40.05
N PHE A 731 -48.12 12.33 -41.35
CA PHE A 731 -49.24 12.64 -42.22
C PHE A 731 -50.16 11.44 -42.43
N GLY A 732 -51.44 11.69 -42.40
CA GLY A 732 -52.46 10.75 -42.86
C GLY A 732 -52.48 10.56 -44.34
N GLU A 733 -53.49 9.82 -44.81
CA GLU A 733 -53.63 9.52 -46.27
C GLU A 733 -53.99 10.79 -47.11
N TRP A 734 -53.52 10.79 -48.33
CA TRP A 734 -53.82 11.85 -49.26
C TRP A 734 -55.30 11.89 -49.63
N LYS A 735 -55.99 13.00 -49.49
CA LYS A 735 -57.36 13.26 -49.95
C LYS A 735 -57.30 14.16 -51.16
N VAL A 736 -57.99 13.75 -52.24
CA VAL A 736 -58.08 14.56 -53.43
C VAL A 736 -59.07 15.68 -53.16
N THR A 737 -58.63 16.94 -53.16
CA THR A 737 -59.41 18.11 -52.93
C THR A 737 -59.90 18.72 -54.24
N GLU A 738 -59.18 18.51 -55.38
CA GLU A 738 -59.54 18.88 -56.66
C GLU A 738 -59.08 17.79 -57.66
N LYS A 739 -60.01 17.18 -58.37
CA LYS A 739 -59.69 16.14 -59.38
C LYS A 739 -58.95 16.74 -60.58
N ALA A 740 -57.89 16.12 -61.02
CA ALA A 740 -57.24 16.51 -62.29
C ALA A 740 -58.15 16.21 -63.46
N THR A 741 -58.18 17.15 -64.43
CA THR A 741 -58.86 16.95 -65.73
C THR A 741 -57.77 16.83 -66.81
N GLU A 742 -58.20 16.55 -68.04
CA GLU A 742 -57.24 16.46 -69.15
C GLU A 742 -56.45 17.75 -69.44
N LYS A 743 -56.97 18.93 -68.98
CA LYS A 743 -56.36 20.26 -69.19
C LYS A 743 -56.00 21.05 -67.95
N LYS A 744 -56.33 20.55 -66.74
CA LYS A 744 -56.07 21.25 -65.50
C LYS A 744 -55.61 20.28 -64.49
N ASP A 745 -54.50 20.68 -63.81
CA ASP A 745 -53.96 19.93 -62.73
C ASP A 745 -54.96 19.89 -61.57
N GLY A 746 -55.03 18.76 -60.87
CA GLY A 746 -55.80 18.59 -59.68
C GLY A 746 -54.91 18.85 -58.42
N ARG A 747 -55.52 18.83 -57.24
CA ARG A 747 -54.86 18.99 -55.99
C ARG A 747 -55.29 17.88 -55.03
N LYS A 748 -54.34 17.48 -54.26
CA LYS A 748 -54.58 16.63 -53.09
C LYS A 748 -53.90 17.20 -51.84
N GLU A 749 -54.53 16.97 -50.70
CA GLU A 749 -54.01 17.41 -49.44
C GLU A 749 -53.95 16.23 -48.48
N ARG A 750 -53.01 16.30 -47.56
CA ARG A 750 -52.98 15.44 -46.38
C ARG A 750 -52.70 16.29 -45.16
N SER A 751 -53.13 15.82 -44.01
CA SER A 751 -52.93 16.56 -42.78
C SER A 751 -52.13 15.70 -41.81
N CYS A 752 -51.25 16.32 -41.04
CA CYS A 752 -50.59 15.65 -39.89
C CYS A 752 -51.65 15.20 -38.90
N THR A 753 -51.57 13.99 -38.46
CA THR A 753 -52.55 13.37 -37.54
C THR A 753 -52.46 13.93 -36.15
N VAL A 754 -51.32 14.58 -35.80
CA VAL A 754 -51.03 15.16 -34.47
C VAL A 754 -51.42 16.65 -34.43
N CYS A 755 -50.79 17.44 -35.26
CA CYS A 755 -50.96 18.94 -35.20
C CYS A 755 -51.90 19.54 -36.24
N GLY A 756 -52.40 18.74 -37.19
CA GLY A 756 -53.30 19.20 -38.24
C GLY A 756 -52.65 19.98 -39.39
N HIS A 757 -51.31 20.11 -39.38
CA HIS A 757 -50.59 20.79 -40.47
C HIS A 757 -50.91 20.17 -41.81
N LYS A 758 -51.21 21.00 -42.82
CA LYS A 758 -51.64 20.53 -44.10
C LYS A 758 -50.51 20.59 -45.12
N GLU A 759 -50.29 19.49 -45.84
CA GLU A 759 -49.44 19.43 -46.98
C GLU A 759 -50.27 19.24 -48.23
N THR A 760 -49.98 20.01 -49.27
CA THR A 760 -50.69 19.94 -50.53
C THR A 760 -49.75 19.48 -51.66
N ALA A 761 -50.25 18.65 -52.56
CA ALA A 761 -49.51 18.20 -53.75
C ALA A 761 -50.40 18.28 -54.99
N VAL A 762 -49.77 18.55 -56.09
CA VAL A 762 -50.42 18.65 -57.37
C VAL A 762 -50.61 17.27 -58.02
N ILE A 763 -51.78 16.99 -58.50
CA ILE A 763 -52.08 15.84 -59.33
C ILE A 763 -52.01 16.32 -60.77
N LYS A 764 -51.00 15.91 -61.52
CA LYS A 764 -50.80 16.35 -62.91
C LYS A 764 -51.96 15.96 -63.81
N ALA A 765 -52.38 16.88 -64.76
CA ALA A 765 -53.36 16.64 -65.79
C ALA A 765 -52.96 15.53 -66.71
N ALA A 766 -53.87 14.61 -67.03
CA ALA A 766 -53.62 13.42 -67.83
C ALA A 766 -53.65 13.75 -69.30
N GLY A 767 -52.74 14.53 -69.88
CA GLY A 767 -52.73 14.88 -71.26
C GLY A 767 -51.46 15.55 -71.74
N LYS A 768 -50.42 14.82 -71.89
CA LYS A 768 -49.45 14.76 -72.99
C LYS A 768 -48.24 13.98 -72.54
N THR A 769 -48.14 12.85 -73.25
CA THR A 769 -46.92 12.04 -73.33
C THR A 769 -45.84 12.86 -74.03
N GLU A 770 -44.72 13.05 -73.41
CA GLU A 770 -43.46 13.29 -74.12
C GLU A 770 -42.43 12.32 -73.57
N GLU A 771 -41.77 11.65 -74.53
CA GLU A 771 -40.76 10.62 -74.37
C GLU A 771 -39.48 11.13 -73.69
N PRO A 772 -38.64 10.22 -73.21
CA PRO A 772 -37.48 10.55 -72.38
C PRO A 772 -36.27 10.94 -73.27
N ARG A 773 -35.56 11.97 -72.81
CA ARG A 773 -34.29 12.34 -73.43
C ARG A 773 -33.14 12.02 -72.41
N LYS A 774 -32.18 11.32 -72.91
CA LYS A 774 -30.99 10.78 -72.35
C LYS A 774 -30.05 11.81 -71.71
N GLU A 775 -29.34 11.31 -70.78
CA GLU A 775 -28.08 11.78 -70.22
C GLU A 775 -27.15 12.52 -71.16
N SER A 776 -26.47 13.52 -70.60
CA SER A 776 -25.07 13.70 -70.89
C SER A 776 -24.39 14.42 -69.72
N ASP A 777 -23.39 13.75 -69.23
CA ASP A 777 -22.28 14.23 -68.39
C ASP A 777 -21.76 15.62 -68.79
N LYS A 778 -21.37 16.42 -67.79
CA LYS A 778 -20.10 17.13 -67.84
C LYS A 778 -19.73 17.69 -66.48
N THR A 779 -18.61 17.16 -65.91
CA THR A 779 -17.68 17.71 -64.98
C THR A 779 -17.29 19.18 -65.30
N ALA A 780 -17.11 19.94 -64.20
CA ALA A 780 -15.98 20.88 -63.91
C ALA A 780 -16.32 21.74 -62.70
N SER A 781 -15.65 21.54 -61.54
CA SER A 781 -14.39 22.15 -61.14
C SER A 781 -14.53 23.55 -60.56
N VAL A 782 -14.32 23.60 -59.25
CA VAL A 782 -13.54 24.58 -58.45
C VAL A 782 -13.92 26.07 -58.49
N LYS A 783 -14.24 26.63 -57.33
CA LYS A 783 -13.45 27.64 -56.59
C LYS A 783 -14.07 28.03 -55.23
N THR A 784 -13.28 27.76 -54.19
CA THR A 784 -12.93 28.53 -52.98
C THR A 784 -13.69 29.81 -52.65
N GLY A 785 -14.00 29.94 -51.37
CA GLY A 785 -14.31 31.23 -50.76
C GLY A 785 -15.02 31.12 -49.42
N ASP A 786 -14.28 30.81 -48.40
CA ASP A 786 -14.18 31.39 -47.06
C ASP A 786 -15.38 32.15 -46.45
N LYS A 787 -15.88 31.69 -45.32
CA LYS A 787 -15.95 32.32 -44.01
C LYS A 787 -17.00 31.78 -43.05
N THR A 788 -16.48 31.32 -41.94
CA THR A 788 -17.00 31.40 -40.55
C THR A 788 -18.27 30.72 -40.13
N ASP A 789 -18.06 29.68 -39.41
CA ASP A 789 -18.54 29.11 -38.14
C ASP A 789 -19.76 29.77 -37.46
N PRO A 790 -20.61 29.06 -36.70
CA PRO A 790 -20.15 28.35 -35.50
C PRO A 790 -20.80 26.97 -35.26
N ALA A 791 -20.02 26.17 -34.48
CA ALA A 791 -20.31 24.86 -33.97
C ALA A 791 -21.61 24.74 -33.16
N VAL A 792 -22.37 23.72 -33.45
CA VAL A 792 -23.38 23.15 -32.57
C VAL A 792 -22.84 21.85 -31.96
N TYR A 793 -22.60 21.84 -30.67
CA TYR A 793 -22.32 20.66 -29.90
C TYR A 793 -23.58 19.83 -29.69
N ILE A 794 -23.59 18.61 -30.23
CA ILE A 794 -24.58 17.60 -29.86
C ILE A 794 -24.00 16.76 -28.75
N PHE A 795 -24.58 16.82 -27.56
CA PHE A 795 -24.34 15.87 -26.47
C PHE A 795 -25.07 14.57 -26.79
N LEU A 796 -24.32 13.51 -26.97
CA LEU A 796 -24.83 12.13 -26.91
C LEU A 796 -24.64 11.59 -25.51
N ASP A 797 -25.76 11.47 -24.81
CA ASP A 797 -25.86 10.74 -23.55
C ASP A 797 -25.74 9.22 -23.85
N ARG A 798 -24.73 8.59 -23.27
CA ARG A 798 -24.61 7.13 -23.21
C ARG A 798 -24.81 6.68 -21.78
N LYS A 799 -26.04 6.27 -21.49
CA LYS A 799 -26.28 5.29 -20.45
C LYS A 799 -25.85 3.93 -20.97
N SER A 800 -24.94 3.30 -20.32
CA SER A 800 -24.78 1.86 -20.43
C SER A 800 -24.88 1.22 -19.05
N VAL A 801 -25.79 0.29 -19.04
CA VAL A 801 -26.06 -0.71 -18.04
C VAL A 801 -24.91 -1.72 -18.01
N VAL A 802 -24.37 -2.03 -16.90
CA VAL A 802 -24.26 -3.22 -16.05
C VAL A 802 -23.37 -2.89 -14.86
#